data_2c0692f9fdab30c108de1923f1ee645a
#
_entry.id   2c0692f9fdab30c108de1923f1ee645a
#
_cell.length_a   1.000
_cell.length_b   1.000
_cell.length_c   1.000
_cell.angle_alpha   90.00
_cell.angle_beta   90.00
_cell.angle_gamma   90.00
#
_symmetry.space_group_name_H-M   'P 1'
#
loop_
_entity.id
_entity.type
_entity.pdbx_description
1 polymer ?
#
loop_
_entity_poly.entity_id
_entity_poly.type
_entity_poly.pdbx_seq_one_letter_code
_entity_poly.pdbx_strand_id
1 'polypeptide(L)'
;MTAKSAAAAARSTVYGYPRQGQHRELKKAVEGYWKGRVGADALKKTAAELRRANWAQLAEAGIDEVPTGDFSYYDHVLDTSVMVGAVPPRHRAAVDADPLDGYFAMARGNQDVAPLEMTKWFDTNYHYLVPELGPDTAFTADSAKQVAELTEALALGHTARPVLVGPVTYLLLAKPAPGVAEEFEPLTLLDRLLPVYAEVLGDLRAAGAEWVQLDEPALVQDRTPAELNAAARAYRDLGALTDRPKLLVASYFDRLGEALPVLAKAPVEGLALDFTEAAAANLDDLAAVGGLPGKRLVAGVVNGRNIWINDHEKSLATLATLLGLAGRVDVAASCSLLHVPLDTAPERDLDPRILRWLAFARQKTAEIVTLAKGLAQGTGAVAAEIAANRAALASRADSPLTRDPAVRARTAAVTEADARRPQPYPERAVAQRERLRLPLLPTTTIGSFPQTGEVREARADLRAGRIDAAGYEERIAAEIAEVIAFQEKAGIDVLVHGEAERNDMVQYFAEQLTGYLATQHGWVQSYGTRYVRPPVLAGDISRPAPMTVGWTTYAQSLTERPVKGMLTGPVTMLAWSFVRDDQPLGETAAQVALALRDEVADLEAAGTSVIQVDEPALRETLPLRAADRPAYLEWATRAFRLTTGGVAPATQIHTHMCYAEFGDIVQAIDDLDADVISLEAARSHMEVAHELAAHGYPREAGPGVYDIHSPRVPGAEEAAALLREGLAAIPAERLWVNPDCGLKTRGWPETRASLENLVAAARTVRAALDAS
;
A
#
# COMPACT_ATOMS: atom_id res chain seq x y z
N MET A 1 40.96 -12.14 -27.50
CA MET A 1 40.49 -10.78 -27.17
C MET A 1 40.41 -10.71 -25.64
N THR A 2 41.24 -9.90 -25.07
CA THR A 2 41.47 -9.87 -23.62
C THR A 2 40.28 -9.24 -22.89
N ALA A 3 39.92 -9.80 -21.72
CA ALA A 3 38.85 -9.37 -20.81
C ALA A 3 38.88 -7.89 -20.36
N LYS A 4 39.79 -7.09 -20.89
CA LYS A 4 39.93 -5.66 -20.60
C LYS A 4 39.06 -4.73 -21.46
N SER A 5 38.34 -5.24 -22.47
CA SER A 5 37.51 -4.38 -23.34
C SER A 5 36.01 -4.33 -22.92
N ALA A 6 35.55 -5.15 -21.99
CA ALA A 6 34.13 -5.21 -21.58
C ALA A 6 33.81 -4.43 -20.28
N ALA A 7 34.79 -3.91 -19.61
CA ALA A 7 34.60 -3.04 -18.44
C ALA A 7 34.58 -1.54 -18.82
N ALA A 8 33.83 -1.15 -19.83
CA ALA A 8 33.31 0.22 -19.90
C ALA A 8 32.50 0.41 -18.64
N ALA A 9 32.99 1.24 -17.73
CA ALA A 9 32.63 1.33 -16.33
C ALA A 9 31.15 1.10 -16.07
N ALA A 10 30.81 0.10 -15.23
CA ALA A 10 29.45 -0.06 -14.70
C ALA A 10 28.99 1.27 -14.09
N ARG A 11 27.85 1.76 -14.48
CA ARG A 11 27.27 3.00 -13.94
C ARG A 11 26.28 2.70 -12.83
N SER A 12 26.12 3.69 -11.97
CA SER A 12 25.11 3.73 -10.92
C SER A 12 23.91 4.59 -11.33
N THR A 13 22.71 4.16 -11.02
CA THR A 13 21.49 4.91 -11.30
C THR A 13 20.37 4.57 -10.32
N VAL A 14 19.31 5.38 -10.31
CA VAL A 14 18.05 5.11 -9.56
C VAL A 14 16.86 5.35 -10.49
N TYR A 15 15.73 4.66 -10.26
CA TYR A 15 14.52 4.78 -11.08
C TYR A 15 13.64 5.97 -10.69
N GLY A 16 13.79 6.47 -9.49
CA GLY A 16 13.08 7.60 -8.92
C GLY A 16 13.50 7.81 -7.46
N TYR A 17 13.11 8.94 -6.88
CA TYR A 17 13.57 9.38 -5.57
C TYR A 17 12.43 9.95 -4.72
N PRO A 18 12.52 9.98 -3.36
CA PRO A 18 11.49 10.59 -2.51
C PRO A 18 11.25 12.07 -2.84
N ARG A 19 9.98 12.45 -2.99
CA ARG A 19 9.56 13.79 -3.46
C ARG A 19 9.32 14.80 -2.34
N GLN A 20 9.11 14.30 -1.11
CA GLN A 20 8.57 15.11 0.00
C GLN A 20 9.50 16.16 0.57
N GLY A 21 10.83 16.00 0.39
CA GLY A 21 11.84 16.76 1.12
C GLY A 21 12.00 16.30 2.58
N GLN A 22 13.04 16.81 3.27
CA GLN A 22 13.42 16.35 4.62
C GLN A 22 12.31 16.57 5.68
N HIS A 23 11.54 17.65 5.54
CA HIS A 23 10.50 18.04 6.50
C HIS A 23 9.10 18.08 5.87
N ARG A 24 8.90 17.31 4.78
CA ARG A 24 7.66 17.25 3.99
C ARG A 24 7.27 18.62 3.43
N GLU A 25 8.25 19.31 2.86
CA GLU A 25 8.09 20.64 2.25
C GLU A 25 7.06 20.61 1.14
N LEU A 26 7.08 19.60 0.27
CA LEU A 26 6.11 19.42 -0.81
C LEU A 26 4.67 19.38 -0.25
N LYS A 27 4.43 18.55 0.78
CA LYS A 27 3.12 18.47 1.44
C LYS A 27 2.63 19.85 1.91
N LYS A 28 3.50 20.58 2.61
CA LYS A 28 3.16 21.89 3.16
C LYS A 28 2.84 22.90 2.07
N ALA A 29 3.60 22.89 0.97
CA ALA A 29 3.41 23.78 -0.16
C ALA A 29 2.10 23.48 -0.91
N VAL A 30 1.83 22.21 -1.22
CA VAL A 30 0.61 21.76 -1.90
C VAL A 30 -0.63 22.04 -1.05
N GLU A 31 -0.64 21.68 0.23
CA GLU A 31 -1.77 21.97 1.13
C GLU A 31 -1.94 23.47 1.39
N GLY A 32 -0.84 24.24 1.36
CA GLY A 32 -0.87 25.70 1.41
C GLY A 32 -1.55 26.30 0.18
N TYR A 33 -1.25 25.76 -1.00
CA TYR A 33 -1.86 26.13 -2.27
C TYR A 33 -3.38 25.88 -2.25
N TRP A 34 -3.79 24.67 -1.88
CA TRP A 34 -5.22 24.32 -1.78
C TRP A 34 -6.02 25.21 -0.81
N LYS A 35 -5.35 25.74 0.21
CA LYS A 35 -5.94 26.66 1.21
C LYS A 35 -5.80 28.13 0.84
N GLY A 36 -5.30 28.42 -0.36
CA GLY A 36 -5.07 29.79 -0.83
C GLY A 36 -3.99 30.58 -0.07
N ARG A 37 -3.15 29.89 0.72
CA ARG A 37 -2.06 30.51 1.50
C ARG A 37 -0.74 30.59 0.74
N VAL A 38 -0.59 29.79 -0.30
CA VAL A 38 0.57 29.71 -1.16
C VAL A 38 0.09 29.88 -2.59
N GLY A 39 0.69 30.80 -3.36
CA GLY A 39 0.38 30.97 -4.78
C GLY A 39 1.07 29.92 -5.66
N ALA A 40 0.62 29.77 -6.91
CA ALA A 40 1.15 28.80 -7.88
C ALA A 40 2.67 28.95 -8.09
N ASP A 41 3.19 30.18 -8.20
CA ASP A 41 4.63 30.40 -8.40
C ASP A 41 5.46 29.97 -7.19
N ALA A 42 4.97 30.17 -5.97
CA ALA A 42 5.64 29.71 -4.76
C ALA A 42 5.64 28.19 -4.64
N LEU A 43 4.53 27.51 -5.04
CA LEU A 43 4.47 26.06 -5.13
C LEU A 43 5.46 25.52 -6.16
N LYS A 44 5.49 26.09 -7.38
CA LYS A 44 6.44 25.73 -8.45
C LYS A 44 7.89 25.91 -8.00
N LYS A 45 8.18 27.02 -7.30
CA LYS A 45 9.50 27.31 -6.74
C LYS A 45 9.93 26.23 -5.73
N THR A 46 9.05 25.88 -4.76
CA THR A 46 9.35 24.81 -3.78
C THR A 46 9.62 23.48 -4.48
N ALA A 47 8.83 23.13 -5.49
CA ALA A 47 9.03 21.91 -6.27
C ALA A 47 10.40 21.89 -6.98
N ALA A 48 10.79 23.02 -7.62
CA ALA A 48 12.09 23.15 -8.27
C ALA A 48 13.24 23.05 -7.27
N GLU A 49 13.12 23.67 -6.09
CA GLU A 49 14.12 23.57 -5.02
C GLU A 49 14.29 22.11 -4.55
N LEU A 50 13.20 21.35 -4.39
CA LEU A 50 13.24 19.95 -4.00
C LEU A 50 13.90 19.07 -5.09
N ARG A 51 13.56 19.25 -6.37
CA ARG A 51 14.21 18.52 -7.47
C ARG A 51 15.71 18.77 -7.50
N ARG A 52 16.11 20.03 -7.44
CA ARG A 52 17.54 20.41 -7.43
C ARG A 52 18.30 19.80 -6.25
N ALA A 53 17.67 19.82 -5.06
CA ALA A 53 18.27 19.21 -3.87
C ALA A 53 18.42 17.69 -4.04
N ASN A 54 17.43 17.02 -4.62
CA ASN A 54 17.49 15.58 -4.90
C ASN A 54 18.59 15.25 -5.91
N TRP A 55 18.68 15.96 -7.03
CA TRP A 55 19.73 15.73 -8.04
C TRP A 55 21.14 16.02 -7.50
N ALA A 56 21.29 17.13 -6.76
CA ALA A 56 22.56 17.44 -6.12
C ALA A 56 23.00 16.34 -5.15
N GLN A 57 22.06 15.84 -4.32
CA GLN A 57 22.32 14.79 -3.36
C GLN A 57 22.71 13.46 -4.04
N LEU A 58 22.02 13.08 -5.12
CA LEU A 58 22.34 11.89 -5.90
C LEU A 58 23.73 12.01 -6.54
N ALA A 59 24.05 13.16 -7.13
CA ALA A 59 25.35 13.42 -7.74
C ALA A 59 26.48 13.46 -6.70
N GLU A 60 26.26 14.09 -5.55
CA GLU A 60 27.24 14.10 -4.43
C GLU A 60 27.49 12.69 -3.88
N ALA A 61 26.48 11.83 -3.85
CA ALA A 61 26.64 10.43 -3.47
C ALA A 61 27.43 9.61 -4.52
N GLY A 62 27.57 10.10 -5.75
CA GLY A 62 28.30 9.44 -6.85
C GLY A 62 27.39 8.68 -7.81
N ILE A 63 26.10 8.99 -7.88
CA ILE A 63 25.20 8.46 -8.92
C ILE A 63 25.57 9.07 -10.27
N ASP A 64 25.82 8.21 -11.26
CA ASP A 64 26.27 8.62 -12.60
C ASP A 64 25.15 9.18 -13.47
N GLU A 65 23.89 8.79 -13.23
CA GLU A 65 22.75 9.17 -14.06
C GLU A 65 21.51 9.38 -13.16
N VAL A 66 21.07 10.65 -13.05
CA VAL A 66 19.92 11.02 -12.19
C VAL A 66 18.58 10.90 -12.94
N PRO A 67 17.49 10.55 -12.27
CA PRO A 67 16.14 10.56 -12.87
C PRO A 67 15.61 11.98 -13.00
N THR A 68 14.82 12.23 -14.04
CA THR A 68 13.95 13.42 -14.20
C THR A 68 12.56 12.97 -14.63
N GLY A 69 11.52 13.78 -14.42
CA GLY A 69 10.15 13.39 -14.72
C GLY A 69 9.47 12.51 -13.65
N ASP A 70 10.25 11.96 -12.72
CA ASP A 70 9.76 11.16 -11.59
C ASP A 70 9.13 12.01 -10.47
N PHE A 71 9.37 13.31 -10.46
CA PHE A 71 8.77 14.23 -9.49
C PHE A 71 7.33 14.56 -9.87
N SER A 72 6.39 14.43 -8.92
CA SER A 72 4.97 14.76 -9.09
C SER A 72 4.47 15.62 -7.94
N TYR A 73 3.51 16.52 -8.22
CA TYR A 73 2.78 17.21 -7.16
C TYR A 73 1.83 16.27 -6.41
N TYR A 74 1.27 15.28 -7.12
CA TYR A 74 0.30 14.35 -6.57
C TYR A 74 0.62 12.90 -6.93
N ASP A 75 0.61 12.53 -8.23
CA ASP A 75 0.79 11.18 -8.72
C ASP A 75 1.40 11.15 -10.14
N HIS A 76 2.31 10.18 -10.39
CA HIS A 76 3.01 10.06 -11.67
C HIS A 76 2.14 9.46 -12.81
N VAL A 77 1.10 8.69 -12.48
CA VAL A 77 0.14 8.21 -13.49
C VAL A 77 -0.79 9.35 -13.91
N LEU A 78 -1.20 10.22 -12.99
CA LEU A 78 -1.90 11.46 -13.32
C LEU A 78 -1.04 12.38 -14.20
N ASP A 79 0.25 12.54 -13.87
CA ASP A 79 1.20 13.28 -14.71
C ASP A 79 1.26 12.69 -16.14
N THR A 80 1.21 11.35 -16.26
CA THR A 80 1.16 10.67 -17.55
C THR A 80 -0.15 10.95 -18.28
N SER A 81 -1.29 10.94 -17.58
CA SER A 81 -2.60 11.29 -18.17
C SER A 81 -2.60 12.71 -18.75
N VAL A 82 -1.95 13.67 -18.06
CA VAL A 82 -1.75 15.03 -18.59
C VAL A 82 -0.82 15.00 -19.81
N MET A 83 0.31 14.31 -19.71
CA MET A 83 1.30 14.20 -20.80
C MET A 83 0.69 13.64 -22.09
N VAL A 84 -0.23 12.70 -21.99
CA VAL A 84 -0.89 12.10 -23.17
C VAL A 84 -2.23 12.74 -23.52
N GLY A 85 -2.63 13.83 -22.82
CA GLY A 85 -3.88 14.56 -23.06
C GLY A 85 -5.15 13.78 -22.68
N ALA A 86 -5.03 12.72 -21.88
CA ALA A 86 -6.16 11.88 -21.45
C ALA A 86 -6.91 12.51 -20.27
N VAL A 87 -7.38 13.73 -20.44
CA VAL A 87 -8.20 14.45 -19.44
C VAL A 87 -9.67 14.03 -19.62
N PRO A 88 -10.34 13.49 -18.60
CA PRO A 88 -11.76 13.15 -18.68
C PRO A 88 -12.62 14.37 -19.03
N PRO A 89 -13.69 14.20 -19.85
CA PRO A 89 -14.51 15.34 -20.30
C PRO A 89 -15.02 16.23 -19.17
N ARG A 90 -15.40 15.64 -18.03
CA ARG A 90 -15.91 16.39 -16.87
C ARG A 90 -14.87 17.33 -16.24
N HIS A 91 -13.58 17.06 -16.40
CA HIS A 91 -12.48 17.87 -15.84
C HIS A 91 -11.91 18.89 -16.85
N ARG A 92 -12.25 18.76 -18.14
CA ARG A 92 -11.64 19.57 -19.22
C ARG A 92 -11.81 21.07 -18.99
N ALA A 93 -13.01 21.51 -18.60
CA ALA A 93 -13.25 22.92 -18.31
C ALA A 93 -12.36 23.48 -17.18
N ALA A 94 -12.04 22.69 -16.16
CA ALA A 94 -11.15 23.10 -15.08
C ALA A 94 -9.68 23.17 -15.56
N VAL A 95 -9.24 22.22 -16.36
CA VAL A 95 -7.88 22.18 -16.95
C VAL A 95 -7.68 23.34 -17.93
N ASP A 96 -8.68 23.65 -18.76
CA ASP A 96 -8.62 24.76 -19.73
C ASP A 96 -8.61 26.12 -19.04
N ALA A 97 -9.25 26.26 -17.88
CA ALA A 97 -9.28 27.50 -17.09
C ALA A 97 -7.94 27.75 -16.37
N ASP A 98 -7.40 26.75 -15.70
CA ASP A 98 -6.07 26.75 -15.07
C ASP A 98 -5.54 25.32 -15.02
N PRO A 99 -4.44 25.00 -15.71
CA PRO A 99 -3.90 23.64 -15.76
C PRO A 99 -3.53 23.06 -14.39
N LEU A 100 -3.06 23.88 -13.44
CA LEU A 100 -2.66 23.41 -12.11
C LEU A 100 -3.89 23.11 -11.22
N ASP A 101 -4.88 24.00 -11.26
CA ASP A 101 -6.16 23.78 -10.57
C ASP A 101 -6.92 22.61 -11.18
N GLY A 102 -6.90 22.46 -12.51
CA GLY A 102 -7.46 21.31 -13.21
C GLY A 102 -6.77 20.00 -12.85
N TYR A 103 -5.44 20.00 -12.74
CA TYR A 103 -4.66 18.85 -12.25
C TYR A 103 -5.12 18.42 -10.84
N PHE A 104 -5.26 19.37 -9.92
CA PHE A 104 -5.74 19.06 -8.58
C PHE A 104 -7.24 18.73 -8.53
N ALA A 105 -8.05 19.26 -9.46
CA ALA A 105 -9.46 18.86 -9.57
C ALA A 105 -9.61 17.39 -10.00
N MET A 106 -8.76 16.89 -10.92
CA MET A 106 -8.70 15.46 -11.23
C MET A 106 -8.32 14.62 -10.00
N ALA A 107 -7.38 15.11 -9.19
CA ALA A 107 -6.85 14.38 -8.04
C ALA A 107 -7.81 14.34 -6.84
N ARG A 108 -8.57 15.40 -6.59
CA ARG A 108 -9.33 15.58 -5.34
C ARG A 108 -10.81 15.94 -5.54
N GLY A 109 -11.21 16.16 -6.76
CA GLY A 109 -12.48 16.77 -7.07
C GLY A 109 -12.52 18.27 -6.66
N ASN A 110 -13.60 18.90 -6.99
CA ASN A 110 -13.99 20.24 -6.54
C ASN A 110 -15.50 20.29 -6.29
N GLN A 111 -16.11 21.49 -6.21
CA GLN A 111 -17.54 21.63 -5.97
C GLN A 111 -18.39 21.09 -7.14
N ASP A 112 -17.84 21.04 -8.35
CA ASP A 112 -18.56 20.74 -9.58
C ASP A 112 -18.30 19.31 -10.08
N VAL A 113 -17.11 18.74 -9.77
CA VAL A 113 -16.69 17.44 -10.30
C VAL A 113 -16.08 16.53 -9.23
N ALA A 114 -16.42 15.24 -9.30
CA ALA A 114 -15.79 14.22 -8.46
C ALA A 114 -14.34 13.93 -8.91
N PRO A 115 -13.44 13.50 -8.00
CA PRO A 115 -12.09 13.09 -8.37
C PRO A 115 -12.08 11.84 -9.24
N LEU A 116 -10.91 11.53 -9.79
CA LEU A 116 -10.62 10.22 -10.36
C LEU A 116 -10.60 9.15 -9.24
N GLU A 117 -10.87 7.91 -9.61
CA GLU A 117 -10.67 6.77 -8.71
C GLU A 117 -9.20 6.67 -8.31
N MET A 118 -8.96 6.27 -7.08
CA MET A 118 -7.61 6.04 -6.55
C MET A 118 -7.49 4.59 -6.13
N THR A 119 -6.40 3.92 -6.56
CA THR A 119 -6.11 2.55 -6.19
C THR A 119 -4.61 2.34 -5.97
N LYS A 120 -4.22 1.17 -5.47
CA LYS A 120 -2.81 0.86 -5.18
C LYS A 120 -1.96 0.71 -6.43
N TRP A 121 -0.73 1.21 -6.34
CA TRP A 121 0.34 0.95 -7.28
C TRP A 121 0.91 -0.45 -7.00
N PHE A 122 0.34 -1.44 -7.66
CA PHE A 122 0.62 -2.87 -7.46
C PHE A 122 0.42 -3.30 -5.98
N ASP A 123 1.33 -4.05 -5.43
CA ASP A 123 1.33 -4.50 -4.03
C ASP A 123 2.08 -3.55 -3.09
N THR A 124 2.25 -2.28 -3.46
CA THR A 124 2.91 -1.24 -2.65
C THR A 124 1.91 -0.45 -1.81
N ASN A 125 2.43 0.36 -0.88
CA ASN A 125 1.60 1.32 -0.14
C ASN A 125 1.33 2.63 -0.91
N TYR A 126 1.96 2.82 -2.08
CA TYR A 126 1.70 3.97 -2.94
C TYR A 126 0.42 3.76 -3.74
N HIS A 127 -0.35 4.85 -3.94
CA HIS A 127 -1.60 4.84 -4.69
C HIS A 127 -1.50 5.79 -5.88
N TYR A 128 -2.13 5.41 -6.98
CA TYR A 128 -2.24 6.21 -8.19
C TYR A 128 -3.69 6.53 -8.52
N LEU A 129 -3.88 7.56 -9.34
CA LEU A 129 -5.18 7.94 -9.88
C LEU A 129 -5.43 7.18 -11.18
N VAL A 130 -6.54 6.44 -11.23
CA VAL A 130 -6.89 5.57 -12.33
C VAL A 130 -7.27 6.39 -13.55
N PRO A 131 -6.59 6.22 -14.71
CA PRO A 131 -7.01 6.86 -15.95
C PRO A 131 -8.39 6.33 -16.40
N GLU A 132 -9.30 7.23 -16.73
CA GLU A 132 -10.63 6.89 -17.26
C GLU A 132 -10.63 7.07 -18.76
N LEU A 133 -10.76 5.97 -19.50
CA LEU A 133 -10.66 5.95 -20.96
C LEU A 133 -11.93 5.40 -21.61
N GLY A 134 -12.18 5.81 -22.85
CA GLY A 134 -13.29 5.30 -23.64
C GLY A 134 -12.88 5.13 -25.11
N PRO A 135 -13.72 4.48 -25.93
CA PRO A 135 -13.40 4.18 -27.34
C PRO A 135 -13.10 5.45 -28.16
N ASP A 136 -13.64 6.60 -27.74
CA ASP A 136 -13.46 7.89 -28.42
C ASP A 136 -12.35 8.76 -27.78
N THR A 137 -11.60 8.23 -26.81
CA THR A 137 -10.50 8.98 -26.19
C THR A 137 -9.49 9.42 -27.24
N ALA A 138 -9.30 10.74 -27.35
CA ALA A 138 -8.27 11.34 -28.16
C ALA A 138 -7.04 11.63 -27.30
N PHE A 139 -5.88 11.18 -27.78
CA PHE A 139 -4.60 11.48 -27.14
C PHE A 139 -3.89 12.62 -27.85
N THR A 140 -3.21 13.48 -27.07
CA THR A 140 -2.38 14.58 -27.58
C THR A 140 -1.13 14.69 -26.72
N ALA A 141 0.02 14.99 -27.32
CA ALA A 141 1.25 15.13 -26.56
C ALA A 141 1.32 16.47 -25.81
N ASP A 142 1.67 16.41 -24.54
CA ASP A 142 2.12 17.55 -23.72
C ASP A 142 3.38 17.14 -22.94
N SER A 143 4.54 17.33 -23.57
CA SER A 143 5.85 17.01 -23.01
C SER A 143 6.45 18.14 -22.16
N ALA A 144 5.73 19.26 -21.95
CA ALA A 144 6.28 20.46 -21.37
C ALA A 144 6.94 20.24 -19.99
N LYS A 145 6.30 19.48 -19.10
CA LYS A 145 6.86 19.13 -17.79
C LYS A 145 8.17 18.34 -17.92
N GLN A 146 8.15 17.29 -18.71
CA GLN A 146 9.26 16.35 -18.86
C GLN A 146 10.48 17.04 -19.50
N VAL A 147 10.24 17.86 -20.52
CA VAL A 147 11.28 18.67 -21.20
C VAL A 147 11.84 19.73 -20.23
N ALA A 148 10.99 20.42 -19.46
CA ALA A 148 11.44 21.43 -18.51
C ALA A 148 12.32 20.82 -17.41
N GLU A 149 11.94 19.71 -16.82
CA GLU A 149 12.72 19.05 -15.77
C GLU A 149 14.05 18.48 -16.29
N LEU A 150 14.07 17.89 -17.50
CA LEU A 150 15.30 17.48 -18.17
C LEU A 150 16.24 18.65 -18.41
N THR A 151 15.72 19.72 -19.00
CA THR A 151 16.52 20.93 -19.31
C THR A 151 17.09 21.54 -18.04
N GLU A 152 16.30 21.58 -16.95
CA GLU A 152 16.75 22.06 -15.63
C GLU A 152 17.92 21.22 -15.10
N ALA A 153 17.85 19.88 -15.17
CA ALA A 153 18.90 19.00 -14.70
C ALA A 153 20.18 19.10 -15.56
N LEU A 154 20.03 19.15 -16.89
CA LEU A 154 21.17 19.31 -17.81
C LEU A 154 21.87 20.67 -17.63
N ALA A 155 21.10 21.76 -17.40
CA ALA A 155 21.66 23.08 -17.13
C ALA A 155 22.47 23.14 -15.82
N LEU A 156 22.16 22.25 -14.86
CA LEU A 156 22.92 22.08 -13.62
C LEU A 156 24.15 21.15 -13.79
N GLY A 157 24.38 20.61 -14.99
CA GLY A 157 25.52 19.76 -15.30
C GLY A 157 25.35 18.29 -14.96
N HIS A 158 24.10 17.84 -14.66
CA HIS A 158 23.85 16.43 -14.39
C HIS A 158 23.69 15.63 -15.69
N THR A 159 24.14 14.37 -15.67
CA THR A 159 23.70 13.38 -16.65
C THR A 159 22.29 12.91 -16.21
N ALA A 160 21.28 13.17 -17.04
CA ALA A 160 19.88 12.97 -16.66
C ALA A 160 19.19 11.98 -17.60
N ARG A 161 18.27 11.20 -17.02
CA ARG A 161 17.41 10.26 -17.72
C ARG A 161 15.95 10.53 -17.37
N PRO A 162 15.12 11.01 -18.31
CA PRO A 162 13.66 11.09 -18.11
C PRO A 162 13.05 9.73 -17.84
N VAL A 163 12.11 9.70 -16.90
CA VAL A 163 11.33 8.53 -16.47
C VAL A 163 9.86 8.78 -16.80
N LEU A 164 9.27 7.88 -17.57
CA LEU A 164 7.87 7.91 -17.97
C LEU A 164 7.22 6.57 -17.61
N VAL A 165 5.96 6.58 -17.25
CA VAL A 165 5.17 5.34 -17.23
C VAL A 165 5.06 4.81 -18.66
N GLY A 166 5.31 3.53 -18.88
CA GLY A 166 5.26 2.92 -20.21
C GLY A 166 3.83 2.83 -20.74
N PRO A 167 3.66 2.85 -22.06
CA PRO A 167 2.32 2.88 -22.69
C PRO A 167 1.47 1.65 -22.39
N VAL A 168 2.09 0.48 -22.21
CA VAL A 168 1.38 -0.76 -21.90
C VAL A 168 0.86 -0.75 -20.48
N THR A 169 1.72 -0.42 -19.50
CA THR A 169 1.31 -0.27 -18.11
C THR A 169 0.24 0.80 -17.97
N TYR A 170 0.38 1.96 -18.60
CA TYR A 170 -0.61 3.03 -18.54
C TYR A 170 -2.01 2.55 -18.96
N LEU A 171 -2.11 1.81 -20.09
CA LEU A 171 -3.39 1.31 -20.57
C LEU A 171 -3.92 0.15 -19.74
N LEU A 172 -3.06 -0.73 -19.21
CA LEU A 172 -3.47 -1.83 -18.33
C LEU A 172 -3.96 -1.35 -16.95
N LEU A 173 -3.52 -0.17 -16.50
CA LEU A 173 -3.97 0.45 -15.26
C LEU A 173 -5.23 1.30 -15.43
N ALA A 174 -5.63 1.60 -16.66
CA ALA A 174 -6.81 2.39 -16.94
C ALA A 174 -8.10 1.57 -16.81
N LYS A 175 -9.20 2.25 -16.53
CA LYS A 175 -10.55 1.68 -16.51
C LYS A 175 -11.46 2.35 -17.54
N PRO A 176 -12.57 1.70 -17.93
CA PRO A 176 -13.63 2.34 -18.71
C PRO A 176 -14.13 3.60 -18.01
N ALA A 177 -14.27 4.70 -18.75
CA ALA A 177 -14.83 5.94 -18.22
C ALA A 177 -16.30 5.75 -17.84
N PRO A 178 -16.85 6.53 -16.89
CA PRO A 178 -18.28 6.47 -16.54
C PRO A 178 -19.19 6.56 -17.79
N GLY A 179 -20.08 5.58 -17.92
CA GLY A 179 -20.99 5.47 -19.06
C GLY A 179 -20.43 4.73 -20.29
N VAL A 180 -19.19 4.28 -20.24
CA VAL A 180 -18.61 3.33 -21.20
C VAL A 180 -18.93 1.91 -20.74
N ALA A 181 -19.12 1.00 -21.68
CA ALA A 181 -19.37 -0.41 -21.38
C ALA A 181 -18.20 -1.02 -20.59
N GLU A 182 -18.50 -1.82 -19.57
CA GLU A 182 -17.48 -2.42 -18.69
C GLU A 182 -16.53 -3.38 -19.42
N GLU A 183 -17.01 -3.97 -20.52
CA GLU A 183 -16.21 -4.86 -21.38
C GLU A 183 -15.22 -4.11 -22.28
N PHE A 184 -15.22 -2.77 -22.26
CA PHE A 184 -14.26 -1.99 -23.01
C PHE A 184 -12.86 -2.17 -22.41
N GLU A 185 -11.95 -2.66 -23.24
CA GLU A 185 -10.53 -2.85 -22.86
C GLU A 185 -9.68 -1.63 -23.28
N PRO A 186 -9.17 -0.82 -22.34
CA PRO A 186 -8.33 0.34 -22.66
C PRO A 186 -7.10 0.02 -23.52
N LEU A 187 -6.55 -1.20 -23.43
CA LEU A 187 -5.41 -1.65 -24.23
C LEU A 187 -5.66 -1.60 -25.74
N THR A 188 -6.92 -1.62 -26.16
CA THR A 188 -7.32 -1.44 -27.58
C THR A 188 -6.96 -0.07 -28.16
N LEU A 189 -6.68 0.91 -27.27
CA LEU A 189 -6.26 2.26 -27.67
C LEU A 189 -4.76 2.38 -27.96
N LEU A 190 -3.98 1.29 -27.86
CA LEU A 190 -2.52 1.32 -28.01
C LEU A 190 -2.08 2.00 -29.31
N ASP A 191 -2.73 1.71 -30.42
CA ASP A 191 -2.36 2.29 -31.73
C ASP A 191 -2.59 3.80 -31.83
N ARG A 192 -3.48 4.35 -30.98
CA ARG A 192 -3.68 5.80 -30.87
C ARG A 192 -2.71 6.44 -29.89
N LEU A 193 -2.26 5.69 -28.88
CA LEU A 193 -1.36 6.20 -27.84
C LEU A 193 0.11 6.23 -28.33
N LEU A 194 0.56 5.23 -29.10
CA LEU A 194 1.96 5.14 -29.54
C LEU A 194 2.46 6.37 -30.32
N PRO A 195 1.69 6.99 -31.23
CA PRO A 195 2.13 8.24 -31.89
C PRO A 195 2.41 9.38 -30.91
N VAL A 196 1.65 9.47 -29.81
CA VAL A 196 1.86 10.48 -28.76
C VAL A 196 3.15 10.24 -28.00
N TYR A 197 3.45 8.97 -27.66
CA TYR A 197 4.74 8.62 -27.08
C TYR A 197 5.90 8.90 -28.07
N ALA A 198 5.70 8.68 -29.35
CA ALA A 198 6.71 9.01 -30.36
C ALA A 198 7.02 10.50 -30.41
N GLU A 199 6.01 11.36 -30.31
CA GLU A 199 6.17 12.84 -30.24
C GLU A 199 6.91 13.24 -28.96
N VAL A 200 6.49 12.74 -27.78
CA VAL A 200 7.16 13.01 -26.49
C VAL A 200 8.63 12.57 -26.50
N LEU A 201 8.93 11.41 -27.08
CA LEU A 201 10.31 10.92 -27.24
C LEU A 201 11.11 11.82 -28.17
N GLY A 202 10.54 12.32 -29.25
CA GLY A 202 11.15 13.30 -30.15
C GLY A 202 11.48 14.61 -29.43
N ASP A 203 10.54 15.14 -28.64
CA ASP A 203 10.73 16.37 -27.85
C ASP A 203 11.86 16.21 -26.82
N LEU A 204 11.89 15.08 -26.11
CA LEU A 204 12.94 14.76 -25.15
C LEU A 204 14.30 14.61 -25.84
N ARG A 205 14.34 14.01 -27.05
CA ARG A 205 15.54 13.95 -27.87
C ARG A 205 16.02 15.34 -28.24
N ALA A 206 15.12 16.19 -28.70
CA ALA A 206 15.44 17.59 -29.06
C ALA A 206 15.94 18.40 -27.85
N ALA A 207 15.44 18.11 -26.65
CA ALA A 207 15.87 18.70 -25.38
C ALA A 207 17.21 18.14 -24.87
N GLY A 208 17.78 17.11 -25.52
CA GLY A 208 19.11 16.56 -25.19
C GLY A 208 19.10 15.26 -24.39
N ALA A 209 17.97 14.56 -24.28
CA ALA A 209 17.94 13.22 -23.67
C ALA A 209 18.79 12.23 -24.47
N GLU A 210 19.73 11.58 -23.82
CA GLU A 210 20.45 10.43 -24.41
C GLU A 210 19.67 9.12 -24.20
N TRP A 211 19.08 8.96 -23.03
CA TRP A 211 18.26 7.84 -22.62
C TRP A 211 16.89 8.31 -22.10
N VAL A 212 15.86 7.50 -22.29
CA VAL A 212 14.56 7.61 -21.62
C VAL A 212 14.23 6.27 -21.02
N GLN A 213 13.76 6.27 -19.78
CA GLN A 213 13.21 5.10 -19.10
C GLN A 213 11.71 5.05 -19.29
N LEU A 214 11.20 3.88 -19.67
CA LEU A 214 9.78 3.56 -19.75
C LEU A 214 9.47 2.48 -18.71
N ASP A 215 8.68 2.83 -17.70
CA ASP A 215 8.33 1.94 -16.59
C ASP A 215 7.15 1.05 -16.96
N GLU A 216 7.40 -0.26 -17.03
CA GLU A 216 6.42 -1.29 -17.36
C GLU A 216 6.26 -2.33 -16.24
N PRO A 217 5.97 -1.92 -15.00
CA PRO A 217 5.79 -2.86 -13.91
C PRO A 217 4.58 -3.79 -14.09
N ALA A 218 3.56 -3.41 -14.87
CA ALA A 218 2.45 -4.31 -15.15
C ALA A 218 2.89 -5.61 -15.83
N LEU A 219 4.04 -5.64 -16.49
CA LEU A 219 4.53 -6.83 -17.20
C LEU A 219 5.08 -7.93 -16.27
N VAL A 220 5.22 -7.68 -14.97
CA VAL A 220 5.59 -8.73 -13.99
C VAL A 220 4.38 -9.56 -13.53
N GLN A 221 3.17 -9.08 -13.77
CA GLN A 221 1.95 -9.83 -13.48
C GLN A 221 1.69 -10.90 -14.56
N ASP A 222 0.77 -11.83 -14.28
CA ASP A 222 0.32 -12.76 -15.29
C ASP A 222 -0.35 -12.01 -16.46
N ARG A 223 0.17 -12.20 -17.66
CA ARG A 223 -0.29 -11.50 -18.87
C ARG A 223 -0.84 -12.48 -19.88
N THR A 224 -1.95 -12.11 -20.48
CA THR A 224 -2.53 -12.87 -21.59
C THR A 224 -1.64 -12.78 -22.84
N PRO A 225 -1.75 -13.73 -23.79
CA PRO A 225 -1.05 -13.63 -25.06
C PRO A 225 -1.36 -12.34 -25.83
N ALA A 226 -2.57 -11.80 -25.70
CA ALA A 226 -2.97 -10.54 -26.34
C ALA A 226 -2.20 -9.34 -25.73
N GLU A 227 -2.06 -9.28 -24.42
CA GLU A 227 -1.31 -8.24 -23.71
C GLU A 227 0.20 -8.33 -24.02
N LEU A 228 0.78 -9.54 -24.04
CA LEU A 228 2.16 -9.75 -24.44
C LEU A 228 2.41 -9.33 -25.90
N ASN A 229 1.48 -9.61 -26.81
CA ASN A 229 1.56 -9.15 -28.19
C ASN A 229 1.44 -7.62 -28.31
N ALA A 230 0.62 -6.99 -27.47
CA ALA A 230 0.55 -5.53 -27.37
C ALA A 230 1.89 -4.93 -26.93
N ALA A 231 2.54 -5.51 -25.90
CA ALA A 231 3.87 -5.11 -25.47
C ALA A 231 4.93 -5.30 -26.57
N ALA A 232 4.89 -6.45 -27.27
CA ALA A 232 5.77 -6.71 -28.41
C ALA A 232 5.63 -5.65 -29.51
N ARG A 233 4.40 -5.27 -29.83
CA ARG A 233 4.09 -4.24 -30.82
C ARG A 233 4.56 -2.86 -30.36
N ALA A 234 4.23 -2.47 -29.12
CA ALA A 234 4.63 -1.18 -28.57
C ALA A 234 6.13 -0.96 -28.66
N TYR A 235 6.92 -1.93 -28.18
CA TYR A 235 8.38 -1.80 -28.15
C TYR A 235 9.08 -2.08 -29.48
N ARG A 236 8.44 -2.79 -30.41
CA ARG A 236 8.88 -2.83 -31.79
C ARG A 236 8.71 -1.46 -32.46
N ASP A 237 7.54 -0.84 -32.31
CA ASP A 237 7.20 0.39 -33.02
C ASP A 237 7.96 1.60 -32.46
N LEU A 238 7.99 1.76 -31.11
CA LEU A 238 8.78 2.79 -30.46
C LEU A 238 10.30 2.58 -30.69
N GLY A 239 10.76 1.33 -30.65
CA GLY A 239 12.14 0.99 -30.90
C GLY A 239 12.60 1.23 -32.34
N ALA A 240 11.70 1.19 -33.32
CA ALA A 240 11.98 1.46 -34.73
C ALA A 240 12.08 2.95 -35.09
N LEU A 241 11.67 3.86 -34.20
CA LEU A 241 11.77 5.31 -34.43
C LEU A 241 13.23 5.73 -34.61
N THR A 242 13.51 6.56 -35.60
CA THR A 242 14.87 7.03 -35.92
C THR A 242 15.26 8.27 -35.13
N ASP A 243 14.28 9.10 -34.76
CA ASP A 243 14.49 10.34 -34.01
C ASP A 243 13.94 10.20 -32.59
N ARG A 244 14.67 9.44 -31.77
CA ARG A 244 14.36 9.18 -30.36
C ARG A 244 15.64 9.01 -29.53
N PRO A 245 15.57 9.18 -28.20
CA PRO A 245 16.60 8.71 -27.28
C PRO A 245 16.72 7.18 -27.29
N LYS A 246 17.79 6.64 -26.70
CA LYS A 246 17.87 5.22 -26.34
C LYS A 246 16.80 4.90 -25.31
N LEU A 247 16.14 3.75 -25.45
CA LEU A 247 15.07 3.30 -24.54
C LEU A 247 15.60 2.30 -23.54
N LEU A 248 15.31 2.57 -22.27
CA LEU A 248 15.47 1.64 -21.15
C LEU A 248 14.05 1.23 -20.69
N VAL A 249 13.65 -0.01 -20.94
CA VAL A 249 12.39 -0.53 -20.41
C VAL A 249 12.64 -1.11 -19.04
N ALA A 250 11.98 -0.54 -18.03
CA ALA A 250 12.16 -0.94 -16.64
C ALA A 250 10.92 -1.72 -16.14
N SER A 251 11.16 -2.91 -15.60
CA SER A 251 10.16 -3.74 -14.97
C SER A 251 10.64 -4.15 -13.58
N TYR A 252 9.77 -4.06 -12.59
CA TYR A 252 10.14 -4.22 -11.20
C TYR A 252 8.97 -4.74 -10.36
N PHE A 253 9.21 -5.12 -9.10
CA PHE A 253 8.36 -5.71 -8.09
C PHE A 253 8.30 -7.23 -8.11
N ASP A 254 8.62 -7.89 -9.24
CA ASP A 254 8.69 -9.33 -9.37
C ASP A 254 9.52 -9.73 -10.61
N ARG A 255 9.59 -11.03 -10.92
CA ARG A 255 10.19 -11.54 -12.14
C ARG A 255 9.41 -11.10 -13.39
N LEU A 256 10.12 -10.86 -14.48
CA LEU A 256 9.49 -10.47 -15.74
C LEU A 256 8.79 -11.68 -16.43
N GLY A 257 9.30 -12.89 -16.23
CA GLY A 257 8.67 -14.12 -16.71
C GLY A 257 8.41 -14.13 -18.21
N GLU A 258 7.17 -14.39 -18.61
CA GLU A 258 6.77 -14.53 -20.02
C GLU A 258 6.95 -13.26 -20.88
N ALA A 259 7.02 -12.08 -20.24
CA ALA A 259 7.30 -10.83 -20.94
C ALA A 259 8.81 -10.66 -21.27
N LEU A 260 9.72 -11.38 -20.59
CA LEU A 260 11.16 -11.25 -20.84
C LEU A 260 11.55 -11.63 -22.28
N PRO A 261 11.10 -12.76 -22.87
CA PRO A 261 11.39 -13.08 -24.28
C PRO A 261 10.90 -12.01 -25.25
N VAL A 262 9.81 -11.31 -24.92
CA VAL A 262 9.23 -10.23 -25.73
C VAL A 262 10.18 -9.03 -25.73
N LEU A 263 10.56 -8.54 -24.56
CA LEU A 263 11.41 -7.35 -24.40
C LEU A 263 12.88 -7.64 -24.81
N ALA A 264 13.38 -8.86 -24.61
CA ALA A 264 14.71 -9.25 -25.05
C ALA A 264 14.87 -9.13 -26.57
N LYS A 265 13.82 -9.44 -27.35
CA LYS A 265 13.78 -9.33 -28.81
C LYS A 265 13.45 -7.94 -29.34
N ALA A 266 12.84 -7.08 -28.52
CA ALA A 266 12.46 -5.74 -28.95
C ALA A 266 13.68 -4.89 -29.31
N PRO A 267 13.61 -3.98 -30.30
CA PRO A 267 14.74 -3.13 -30.71
C PRO A 267 14.94 -1.94 -29.75
N VAL A 268 15.01 -2.22 -28.45
CA VAL A 268 15.34 -1.27 -27.38
C VAL A 268 16.76 -1.51 -26.90
N GLU A 269 17.43 -0.47 -26.41
CA GLU A 269 18.87 -0.53 -26.07
C GLU A 269 19.13 -1.02 -24.66
N GLY A 270 18.12 -1.04 -23.77
CA GLY A 270 18.28 -1.50 -22.40
C GLY A 270 17.05 -2.08 -21.78
N LEU A 271 17.28 -2.95 -20.79
CA LEU A 271 16.26 -3.46 -19.87
C LEU A 271 16.72 -3.21 -18.43
N ALA A 272 15.76 -2.97 -17.54
CA ALA A 272 16.01 -2.88 -16.11
C ALA A 272 15.12 -3.92 -15.40
N LEU A 273 15.73 -4.76 -14.55
CA LEU A 273 15.08 -5.90 -13.90
C LEU A 273 15.40 -5.94 -12.40
N ASP A 274 14.48 -6.49 -11.63
CA ASP A 274 14.62 -6.72 -10.19
C ASP A 274 15.43 -8.00 -9.91
N PHE A 275 16.51 -7.86 -9.16
CA PHE A 275 17.36 -8.96 -8.70
C PHE A 275 17.45 -9.01 -7.18
N THR A 276 16.40 -8.62 -6.48
CA THR A 276 16.29 -8.77 -5.03
C THR A 276 15.52 -10.06 -4.67
N GLU A 277 14.24 -10.01 -4.46
CA GLU A 277 13.43 -11.19 -4.12
C GLU A 277 13.24 -12.13 -5.33
N ALA A 278 13.08 -11.58 -6.51
CA ALA A 278 12.96 -12.31 -7.77
C ALA A 278 14.32 -12.71 -8.42
N ALA A 279 15.43 -12.55 -7.73
CA ALA A 279 16.79 -12.71 -8.31
C ALA A 279 16.99 -14.05 -9.01
N ALA A 280 16.66 -15.16 -8.35
CA ALA A 280 16.88 -16.50 -8.91
C ALA A 280 16.04 -16.69 -10.20
N ALA A 281 14.75 -16.34 -10.15
CA ALA A 281 13.85 -16.49 -11.28
C ALA A 281 14.27 -15.62 -12.48
N ASN A 282 14.63 -14.35 -12.27
CA ASN A 282 15.09 -13.48 -13.34
C ASN A 282 16.44 -13.92 -13.92
N LEU A 283 17.34 -14.52 -13.12
CA LEU A 283 18.58 -15.11 -13.63
C LEU A 283 18.31 -16.32 -14.52
N ASP A 284 17.42 -17.22 -14.09
CA ASP A 284 17.03 -18.40 -14.86
C ASP A 284 16.32 -18.01 -16.17
N ASP A 285 15.40 -17.05 -16.12
CA ASP A 285 14.69 -16.53 -17.28
C ASP A 285 15.67 -15.85 -18.28
N LEU A 286 16.66 -15.07 -17.78
CA LEU A 286 17.71 -14.48 -18.62
C LEU A 286 18.58 -15.55 -19.29
N ALA A 287 18.96 -16.58 -18.56
CA ALA A 287 19.72 -17.70 -19.12
C ALA A 287 18.91 -18.44 -20.19
N ALA A 288 17.61 -18.67 -19.96
CA ALA A 288 16.71 -19.35 -20.91
C ALA A 288 16.55 -18.58 -22.23
N VAL A 289 16.57 -17.25 -22.24
CA VAL A 289 16.51 -16.44 -23.47
C VAL A 289 17.89 -16.26 -24.12
N GLY A 290 18.97 -16.81 -23.56
CA GLY A 290 20.35 -16.66 -24.06
C GLY A 290 21.02 -15.35 -23.66
N GLY A 291 20.51 -14.68 -22.67
CA GLY A 291 21.00 -13.39 -22.17
C GLY A 291 20.60 -12.20 -23.04
N LEU A 292 21.26 -11.06 -22.79
CA LEU A 292 21.02 -9.76 -23.46
C LEU A 292 22.33 -9.20 -24.06
N PRO A 293 23.02 -9.92 -24.97
CA PRO A 293 24.39 -9.59 -25.38
C PRO A 293 24.53 -8.23 -26.07
N GLY A 294 23.47 -7.68 -26.62
CA GLY A 294 23.46 -6.37 -27.29
C GLY A 294 22.83 -5.24 -26.49
N LYS A 295 22.39 -5.50 -25.25
CA LYS A 295 21.65 -4.53 -24.46
C LYS A 295 22.39 -4.13 -23.18
N ARG A 296 22.06 -2.93 -22.70
CA ARG A 296 22.35 -2.46 -21.34
C ARG A 296 21.36 -3.15 -20.39
N LEU A 297 21.86 -3.85 -19.38
CA LEU A 297 21.05 -4.36 -18.27
C LEU A 297 21.29 -3.46 -17.06
N VAL A 298 20.25 -2.83 -16.54
CA VAL A 298 20.26 -2.16 -15.24
C VAL A 298 19.79 -3.16 -14.20
N ALA A 299 20.70 -3.59 -13.35
CA ALA A 299 20.45 -4.61 -12.35
C ALA A 299 20.00 -3.99 -11.03
N GLY A 300 18.74 -4.19 -10.69
CA GLY A 300 18.15 -3.78 -9.41
C GLY A 300 18.52 -4.73 -8.29
N VAL A 301 19.74 -4.60 -7.75
CA VAL A 301 20.28 -5.50 -6.70
C VAL A 301 20.19 -4.92 -5.28
N VAL A 302 19.77 -3.67 -5.15
CA VAL A 302 19.50 -3.02 -3.85
C VAL A 302 17.99 -2.90 -3.69
N ASN A 303 17.41 -3.53 -2.65
CA ASN A 303 15.98 -3.54 -2.47
C ASN A 303 15.43 -2.12 -2.25
N GLY A 304 14.57 -1.63 -3.16
CA GLY A 304 13.95 -0.30 -3.13
C GLY A 304 12.66 -0.23 -2.32
N ARG A 305 12.16 -1.35 -1.79
CA ARG A 305 10.87 -1.45 -1.06
C ARG A 305 11.05 -1.62 0.45
N ASN A 306 12.17 -2.18 0.90
CA ASN A 306 12.50 -2.35 2.31
C ASN A 306 13.50 -1.30 2.79
N ILE A 307 13.70 -1.23 4.10
CA ILE A 307 14.57 -0.25 4.75
C ILE A 307 15.85 -0.87 5.34
N TRP A 308 16.16 -2.11 4.99
CA TRP A 308 17.32 -2.83 5.49
C TRP A 308 18.53 -2.58 4.62
N ILE A 309 19.73 -2.64 5.24
CA ILE A 309 20.99 -2.60 4.49
C ILE A 309 21.07 -3.78 3.53
N ASN A 310 21.63 -3.52 2.36
CA ASN A 310 21.86 -4.54 1.35
C ASN A 310 22.99 -5.50 1.78
N ASP A 311 22.92 -6.78 1.36
CA ASP A 311 24.07 -7.69 1.43
C ASP A 311 24.98 -7.46 0.21
N HIS A 312 26.08 -6.72 0.42
CA HIS A 312 27.00 -6.34 -0.65
C HIS A 312 27.68 -7.56 -1.31
N GLU A 313 28.00 -8.60 -0.56
CA GLU A 313 28.65 -9.80 -1.11
C GLU A 313 27.69 -10.59 -2.00
N LYS A 314 26.45 -10.78 -1.56
CA LYS A 314 25.39 -11.43 -2.34
C LYS A 314 25.11 -10.64 -3.63
N SER A 315 24.95 -9.33 -3.52
CA SER A 315 24.68 -8.46 -4.68
C SER A 315 25.85 -8.44 -5.68
N LEU A 316 27.10 -8.39 -5.21
CA LEU A 316 28.27 -8.48 -6.09
C LEU A 316 28.38 -9.84 -6.79
N ALA A 317 28.02 -10.93 -6.14
CA ALA A 317 27.97 -12.26 -6.77
C ALA A 317 26.90 -12.33 -7.87
N THR A 318 25.71 -11.77 -7.63
CA THR A 318 24.64 -11.64 -8.64
C THR A 318 25.13 -10.78 -9.83
N LEU A 319 25.72 -9.62 -9.57
CA LEU A 319 26.26 -8.74 -10.62
C LEU A 319 27.36 -9.42 -11.45
N ALA A 320 28.25 -10.21 -10.81
CA ALA A 320 29.27 -10.97 -11.50
C ALA A 320 28.66 -12.02 -12.45
N THR A 321 27.58 -12.67 -12.06
CA THR A 321 26.84 -13.61 -12.92
C THR A 321 26.23 -12.89 -14.12
N LEU A 322 25.63 -11.71 -13.90
CA LEU A 322 25.00 -10.91 -14.95
C LEU A 322 25.99 -10.38 -16.00
N LEU A 323 27.28 -10.20 -15.66
CA LEU A 323 28.31 -9.85 -16.65
C LEU A 323 28.46 -10.89 -17.76
N GLY A 324 28.10 -12.15 -17.49
CA GLY A 324 28.07 -13.22 -18.51
C GLY A 324 26.81 -13.24 -19.35
N LEU A 325 25.76 -12.51 -18.95
CA LEU A 325 24.41 -12.56 -19.56
C LEU A 325 24.02 -11.29 -20.30
N ALA A 326 24.74 -10.17 -20.13
CA ALA A 326 24.39 -8.90 -20.78
C ALA A 326 25.61 -8.22 -21.42
N GLY A 327 25.36 -7.38 -22.43
CA GLY A 327 26.44 -6.61 -23.12
C GLY A 327 27.04 -5.55 -22.21
N ARG A 328 26.27 -5.03 -21.26
CA ARG A 328 26.70 -4.09 -20.23
C ARG A 328 25.78 -4.25 -19.01
N VAL A 329 26.36 -4.21 -17.81
CA VAL A 329 25.61 -4.25 -16.53
C VAL A 329 25.84 -2.96 -15.77
N ASP A 330 24.77 -2.26 -15.41
CA ASP A 330 24.74 -1.11 -14.52
C ASP A 330 24.00 -1.47 -13.24
N VAL A 331 24.17 -0.68 -12.17
CA VAL A 331 23.66 -1.00 -10.84
C VAL A 331 22.58 0.00 -10.41
N ALA A 332 21.47 -0.52 -9.89
CA ALA A 332 20.38 0.30 -9.37
C ALA A 332 19.71 -0.33 -8.13
N ALA A 333 18.76 0.41 -7.56
CA ALA A 333 17.73 -0.19 -6.70
C ALA A 333 16.77 -1.03 -7.54
N SER A 334 16.06 -1.94 -6.88
CA SER A 334 15.10 -2.85 -7.54
C SER A 334 13.88 -2.12 -8.13
N CYS A 335 13.52 -0.98 -7.55
CA CYS A 335 12.45 -0.08 -8.01
C CYS A 335 12.77 1.37 -7.61
N SER A 336 11.83 2.30 -7.81
CA SER A 336 11.96 3.68 -7.32
C SER A 336 12.17 3.72 -5.80
N LEU A 337 13.11 4.54 -5.33
CA LEU A 337 13.32 4.81 -3.91
C LEU A 337 12.20 5.65 -3.26
N LEU A 338 11.17 6.00 -4.03
CA LEU A 338 9.94 6.62 -3.53
C LEU A 338 9.27 5.81 -2.39
N HIS A 339 9.45 4.48 -2.40
CA HIS A 339 8.82 3.55 -1.46
C HIS A 339 9.52 3.47 -0.10
N VAL A 340 10.67 4.11 0.08
CA VAL A 340 11.41 4.12 1.34
C VAL A 340 11.59 5.55 1.87
N PRO A 341 11.80 5.74 3.19
CA PRO A 341 12.07 7.06 3.76
C PRO A 341 13.34 7.68 3.19
N LEU A 342 13.49 8.99 3.35
CA LEU A 342 14.57 9.75 2.71
C LEU A 342 15.96 9.50 3.33
N ASP A 343 16.09 9.60 4.66
CA ASP A 343 17.39 9.59 5.33
C ASP A 343 17.29 9.08 6.77
N THR A 344 18.24 8.24 7.21
CA THR A 344 18.34 7.76 8.60
C THR A 344 18.98 8.77 9.56
N ALA A 345 19.70 9.77 9.05
CA ALA A 345 20.46 10.71 9.90
C ALA A 345 19.63 11.49 10.93
N PRO A 346 18.35 11.83 10.68
CA PRO A 346 17.49 12.48 11.65
C PRO A 346 16.96 11.55 12.76
N GLU A 347 17.08 10.24 12.62
CA GLU A 347 16.54 9.24 13.57
C GLU A 347 17.43 9.10 14.82
N ARG A 348 17.59 10.18 15.57
CA ARG A 348 18.56 10.27 16.67
C ARG A 348 18.18 9.47 17.92
N ASP A 349 16.91 9.11 18.06
CA ASP A 349 16.40 8.38 19.23
C ASP A 349 16.51 6.85 19.08
N LEU A 350 16.85 6.38 17.89
CA LEU A 350 17.09 4.95 17.66
C LEU A 350 18.48 4.55 18.16
N ASP A 351 18.58 3.32 18.70
CA ASP A 351 19.86 2.72 19.09
C ASP A 351 20.84 2.78 17.89
N PRO A 352 22.06 3.30 18.08
CA PRO A 352 23.06 3.38 17.01
C PRO A 352 23.42 2.03 16.38
N ARG A 353 23.21 0.91 17.08
CA ARG A 353 23.36 -0.44 16.50
C ARG A 353 22.28 -0.71 15.49
N ILE A 354 21.03 -0.36 15.79
CA ILE A 354 19.87 -0.55 14.91
C ILE A 354 19.97 0.37 13.69
N LEU A 355 20.40 1.62 13.89
CA LEU A 355 20.62 2.55 12.76
C LEU A 355 21.57 1.99 11.71
N ARG A 356 22.56 1.17 12.09
CA ARG A 356 23.48 0.52 11.16
C ARG A 356 22.86 -0.62 10.37
N TRP A 357 21.67 -1.10 10.76
CA TRP A 357 20.92 -2.11 10.02
C TRP A 357 19.96 -1.49 9.00
N LEU A 358 19.73 -0.16 9.08
CA LEU A 358 18.77 0.57 8.26
C LEU A 358 19.45 1.27 7.09
N ALA A 359 18.80 1.18 5.93
CA ALA A 359 19.15 1.91 4.73
C ALA A 359 17.89 2.57 4.13
N PHE A 360 17.76 3.89 4.28
CA PHE A 360 16.75 4.71 3.61
C PHE A 360 17.28 5.16 2.24
N ALA A 361 16.57 5.99 1.51
CA ALA A 361 16.93 6.35 0.15
C ALA A 361 18.38 6.83 0.00
N ARG A 362 18.86 7.68 0.91
CA ARG A 362 20.27 8.16 0.94
C ARG A 362 21.27 7.03 1.13
N GLN A 363 21.01 6.14 2.09
CA GLN A 363 21.90 5.03 2.39
C GLN A 363 21.90 4.02 1.24
N LYS A 364 20.72 3.71 0.68
CA LYS A 364 20.62 2.84 -0.52
C LYS A 364 21.36 3.41 -1.73
N THR A 365 21.32 4.72 -1.89
CA THR A 365 22.12 5.41 -2.93
C THR A 365 23.62 5.16 -2.74
N ALA A 366 24.13 5.23 -1.51
CA ALA A 366 25.53 4.92 -1.21
C ALA A 366 25.87 3.43 -1.45
N GLU A 367 24.95 2.52 -1.15
CA GLU A 367 25.10 1.08 -1.46
C GLU A 367 25.20 0.83 -2.97
N ILE A 368 24.32 1.45 -3.77
CA ILE A 368 24.33 1.36 -5.24
C ILE A 368 25.70 1.82 -5.80
N VAL A 369 26.20 2.96 -5.32
CA VAL A 369 27.52 3.49 -5.76
C VAL A 369 28.66 2.56 -5.35
N THR A 370 28.62 2.02 -4.13
CA THR A 370 29.61 1.04 -3.64
C THR A 370 29.63 -0.22 -4.54
N LEU A 371 28.46 -0.76 -4.86
CA LEU A 371 28.36 -1.94 -5.73
C LEU A 371 28.80 -1.66 -7.16
N ALA A 372 28.44 -0.52 -7.73
CA ALA A 372 28.91 -0.11 -9.06
C ALA A 372 30.46 0.04 -9.12
N LYS A 373 31.02 0.65 -8.08
CA LYS A 373 32.51 0.76 -7.95
C LYS A 373 33.15 -0.62 -7.79
N GLY A 374 32.57 -1.50 -6.96
CA GLY A 374 33.03 -2.88 -6.78
C GLY A 374 32.96 -3.69 -8.07
N LEU A 375 31.91 -3.53 -8.87
CA LEU A 375 31.75 -4.17 -10.16
C LEU A 375 32.78 -3.64 -11.20
N ALA A 376 32.99 -2.32 -11.26
CA ALA A 376 33.84 -1.68 -12.24
C ALA A 376 35.36 -1.84 -11.94
N GLN A 377 35.75 -1.81 -10.66
CA GLN A 377 37.15 -1.73 -10.22
C GLN A 377 37.61 -2.97 -9.43
N GLY A 378 36.71 -3.91 -9.21
CA GLY A 378 36.94 -5.10 -8.38
C GLY A 378 36.65 -4.87 -6.89
N THR A 379 36.39 -5.96 -6.17
CA THR A 379 35.98 -5.95 -4.75
C THR A 379 37.04 -5.34 -3.83
N GLY A 380 38.31 -5.37 -4.21
CA GLY A 380 39.37 -4.70 -3.46
C GLY A 380 39.21 -3.18 -3.33
N ALA A 381 38.57 -2.53 -4.31
CA ALA A 381 38.30 -1.09 -4.29
C ALA A 381 37.24 -0.65 -3.28
N VAL A 382 36.45 -1.60 -2.75
CA VAL A 382 35.37 -1.40 -1.79
C VAL A 382 35.44 -2.37 -0.59
N ALA A 383 36.66 -2.84 -0.29
CA ALA A 383 36.91 -3.84 0.75
C ALA A 383 36.52 -3.35 2.15
N ALA A 384 36.69 -2.06 2.43
CA ALA A 384 36.30 -1.46 3.71
C ALA A 384 34.78 -1.41 3.88
N GLU A 385 34.05 -1.02 2.84
CA GLU A 385 32.61 -0.96 2.79
C GLU A 385 31.99 -2.37 2.93
N ILE A 386 32.54 -3.36 2.25
CA ILE A 386 32.13 -4.77 2.39
C ILE A 386 32.34 -5.27 3.82
N ALA A 387 33.50 -4.98 4.43
CA ALA A 387 33.80 -5.40 5.80
C ALA A 387 32.86 -4.75 6.81
N ALA A 388 32.54 -3.46 6.67
CA ALA A 388 31.60 -2.75 7.51
C ALA A 388 30.17 -3.29 7.35
N ASN A 389 29.74 -3.57 6.13
CA ASN A 389 28.44 -4.17 5.81
C ASN A 389 28.29 -5.57 6.42
N ARG A 390 29.29 -6.44 6.24
CA ARG A 390 29.31 -7.78 6.86
C ARG A 390 29.21 -7.70 8.39
N ALA A 391 29.92 -6.77 9.03
CA ALA A 391 29.86 -6.58 10.47
C ALA A 391 28.48 -6.10 10.94
N ALA A 392 27.80 -5.25 10.17
CA ALA A 392 26.45 -4.79 10.49
C ALA A 392 25.42 -5.93 10.33
N LEU A 393 25.50 -6.72 9.26
CA LEU A 393 24.64 -7.89 9.04
C LEU A 393 24.84 -8.95 10.16
N ALA A 394 26.09 -9.23 10.54
CA ALA A 394 26.39 -10.12 11.66
C ALA A 394 25.83 -9.60 12.98
N SER A 395 25.99 -8.29 13.26
CA SER A 395 25.44 -7.63 14.45
C SER A 395 23.91 -7.77 14.53
N ARG A 396 23.20 -7.71 13.37
CA ARG A 396 21.76 -7.91 13.31
C ARG A 396 21.40 -9.38 13.55
N ALA A 397 22.10 -10.29 12.90
CA ALA A 397 21.85 -11.73 13.02
C ALA A 397 22.07 -12.28 14.44
N ASP A 398 23.04 -11.72 15.19
CA ASP A 398 23.39 -12.13 16.55
C ASP A 398 22.65 -11.34 17.64
N SER A 399 21.76 -10.41 17.27
CA SER A 399 21.06 -9.54 18.22
C SER A 399 20.00 -10.34 19.00
N PRO A 400 19.90 -10.13 20.34
CA PRO A 400 18.77 -10.64 21.12
C PRO A 400 17.41 -10.13 20.63
N LEU A 401 17.37 -8.97 19.97
CA LEU A 401 16.14 -8.44 19.36
C LEU A 401 15.62 -9.36 18.25
N THR A 402 16.51 -9.87 17.39
CA THR A 402 16.15 -10.73 16.26
C THR A 402 16.09 -12.21 16.61
N ARG A 403 16.59 -12.62 17.78
CA ARG A 403 16.65 -14.00 18.24
C ARG A 403 16.29 -14.13 19.72
N ASP A 404 15.02 -13.86 20.05
CA ASP A 404 14.48 -14.12 21.39
C ASP A 404 14.19 -15.61 21.54
N PRO A 405 14.90 -16.33 22.46
CA PRO A 405 14.69 -17.77 22.62
C PRO A 405 13.26 -18.15 23.05
N ALA A 406 12.60 -17.30 23.85
CA ALA A 406 11.25 -17.57 24.34
C ALA A 406 10.23 -17.44 23.22
N VAL A 407 10.33 -16.37 22.39
CA VAL A 407 9.46 -16.19 21.22
C VAL A 407 9.66 -17.34 20.23
N ARG A 408 10.91 -17.69 19.94
CA ARG A 408 11.23 -18.78 19.00
C ARG A 408 10.74 -20.13 19.47
N ALA A 409 10.93 -20.45 20.74
CA ALA A 409 10.42 -21.70 21.33
C ALA A 409 8.89 -21.75 21.27
N ARG A 410 8.22 -20.65 21.57
CA ARG A 410 6.76 -20.54 21.49
C ARG A 410 6.25 -20.73 20.07
N THR A 411 6.87 -20.07 19.10
CA THR A 411 6.49 -20.19 17.68
C THR A 411 6.70 -21.62 17.16
N ALA A 412 7.81 -22.24 17.53
CA ALA A 412 8.11 -23.63 17.13
C ALA A 412 7.16 -24.66 17.77
N ALA A 413 6.55 -24.34 18.91
CA ALA A 413 5.59 -25.21 19.59
C ALA A 413 4.17 -25.13 19.01
N VAL A 414 3.88 -24.20 18.08
CA VAL A 414 2.56 -24.05 17.47
C VAL A 414 2.19 -25.28 16.63
N THR A 415 1.01 -25.81 16.90
CA THR A 415 0.42 -26.93 16.17
C THR A 415 -0.80 -26.46 15.34
N GLU A 416 -1.30 -27.35 14.49
CA GLU A 416 -2.54 -27.07 13.75
C GLU A 416 -3.77 -26.95 14.66
N ALA A 417 -3.74 -27.58 15.85
CA ALA A 417 -4.82 -27.43 16.83
C ALA A 417 -4.92 -26.00 17.39
N ASP A 418 -3.80 -25.29 17.48
CA ASP A 418 -3.76 -23.92 17.99
C ASP A 418 -4.44 -22.91 17.03
N ALA A 419 -4.49 -23.26 15.75
CA ALA A 419 -5.12 -22.47 14.70
C ALA A 419 -6.57 -22.92 14.41
N ARG A 420 -7.23 -23.61 15.34
CA ARG A 420 -8.62 -24.10 15.18
C ARG A 420 -9.47 -23.64 16.35
N ARG A 421 -10.71 -23.26 16.04
CA ARG A 421 -11.74 -23.03 17.06
C ARG A 421 -12.15 -24.36 17.69
N PRO A 422 -12.47 -24.40 18.99
CA PRO A 422 -12.81 -25.64 19.70
C PRO A 422 -14.01 -26.40 19.11
N GLN A 423 -14.96 -25.68 18.48
CA GLN A 423 -16.16 -26.24 17.88
C GLN A 423 -16.38 -25.70 16.47
N PRO A 424 -17.08 -26.41 15.57
CA PRO A 424 -17.45 -25.92 14.25
C PRO A 424 -18.48 -24.79 14.36
N TYR A 425 -18.51 -23.94 13.33
CA TYR A 425 -19.36 -22.73 13.31
C TYR A 425 -20.83 -22.97 13.68
N PRO A 426 -21.56 -24.02 13.20
CA PRO A 426 -22.96 -24.19 13.57
C PRO A 426 -23.20 -24.34 15.09
N GLU A 427 -22.28 -24.97 15.81
CA GLU A 427 -22.35 -25.11 17.26
C GLU A 427 -22.00 -23.80 17.97
N ARG A 428 -20.97 -23.08 17.47
CA ARG A 428 -20.60 -21.73 17.96
C ARG A 428 -21.76 -20.76 17.80
N ALA A 429 -22.40 -20.74 16.64
CA ALA A 429 -23.53 -19.85 16.35
C ALA A 429 -24.70 -20.03 17.32
N VAL A 430 -24.96 -21.26 17.79
CA VAL A 430 -25.97 -21.49 18.83
C VAL A 430 -25.56 -20.90 20.17
N ALA A 431 -24.32 -21.19 20.61
CA ALA A 431 -23.79 -20.67 21.88
C ALA A 431 -23.72 -19.15 21.91
N GLN A 432 -23.36 -18.52 20.79
CA GLN A 432 -23.28 -17.06 20.64
C GLN A 432 -24.66 -16.42 20.68
N ARG A 433 -25.65 -16.98 20.00
CA ARG A 433 -27.07 -16.50 20.07
C ARG A 433 -27.61 -16.59 21.47
N GLU A 434 -27.37 -17.66 22.21
CA GLU A 434 -27.77 -17.81 23.60
C GLU A 434 -27.14 -16.77 24.53
N ARG A 435 -25.85 -16.46 24.31
CA ARG A 435 -25.11 -15.47 25.12
C ARG A 435 -25.50 -14.04 24.78
N LEU A 436 -25.52 -13.69 23.50
CA LEU A 436 -25.70 -12.30 23.05
C LEU A 436 -27.14 -11.85 22.97
N ARG A 437 -28.08 -12.76 22.65
CA ARG A 437 -29.53 -12.49 22.53
C ARG A 437 -29.85 -11.29 21.64
N LEU A 438 -29.14 -11.13 20.56
CA LEU A 438 -29.36 -10.03 19.63
C LEU A 438 -30.64 -10.22 18.81
N PRO A 439 -31.27 -9.13 18.35
CA PRO A 439 -32.40 -9.22 17.42
C PRO A 439 -31.93 -9.72 16.04
N LEU A 440 -32.85 -10.07 15.14
CA LEU A 440 -32.55 -10.25 13.73
C LEU A 440 -31.93 -8.95 13.15
N LEU A 441 -31.07 -9.04 12.16
CA LEU A 441 -30.37 -7.90 11.54
C LEU A 441 -29.69 -7.01 12.60
N PRO A 442 -28.80 -7.54 13.46
CA PRO A 442 -28.20 -6.77 14.53
C PRO A 442 -27.39 -5.60 13.97
N THR A 443 -27.50 -4.44 14.62
CA THR A 443 -26.80 -3.22 14.20
C THR A 443 -25.48 -3.05 14.94
N THR A 444 -24.45 -2.65 14.24
CA THR A 444 -23.12 -2.35 14.80
C THR A 444 -22.38 -1.30 13.96
N THR A 445 -21.22 -0.85 14.42
CA THR A 445 -20.25 -0.09 13.62
C THR A 445 -18.96 -0.88 13.48
N ILE A 446 -18.05 -0.43 12.60
CA ILE A 446 -16.81 -1.16 12.36
C ILE A 446 -15.82 -0.98 13.53
N GLY A 447 -15.58 0.26 14.00
CA GLY A 447 -14.65 0.50 15.11
C GLY A 447 -14.46 1.97 15.43
N SER A 448 -13.80 2.70 14.54
CA SER A 448 -13.44 4.09 14.78
C SER A 448 -14.63 5.04 14.63
N PHE A 449 -14.65 6.07 15.48
CA PHE A 449 -15.53 7.24 15.39
C PHE A 449 -14.74 8.49 14.94
N PRO A 450 -15.41 9.62 14.63
CA PRO A 450 -14.74 10.82 14.15
C PRO A 450 -13.64 11.30 15.08
N GLN A 451 -12.46 11.53 14.53
CA GLN A 451 -11.32 12.07 15.26
C GLN A 451 -11.45 13.59 15.41
N THR A 452 -11.94 14.04 16.56
CA THR A 452 -12.19 15.45 16.87
C THR A 452 -10.90 16.28 16.91
N GLY A 453 -11.05 17.61 16.90
CA GLY A 453 -9.95 18.54 17.14
C GLY A 453 -9.35 18.33 18.53
N GLU A 454 -10.21 18.09 19.53
CA GLU A 454 -9.86 17.88 20.94
C GLU A 454 -9.01 16.63 21.16
N VAL A 455 -9.35 15.50 20.51
CA VAL A 455 -8.52 14.28 20.56
C VAL A 455 -7.14 14.52 19.94
N ARG A 456 -7.07 15.25 18.81
CA ARG A 456 -5.77 15.59 18.19
C ARG A 456 -4.94 16.54 19.07
N GLU A 457 -5.59 17.50 19.71
CA GLU A 457 -4.96 18.43 20.66
C GLU A 457 -4.45 17.69 21.90
N ALA A 458 -5.25 16.80 22.49
CA ALA A 458 -4.84 15.97 23.64
C ALA A 458 -3.55 15.19 23.35
N ARG A 459 -3.44 14.56 22.18
CA ARG A 459 -2.21 13.87 21.73
C ARG A 459 -1.03 14.83 21.53
N ALA A 460 -1.28 16.02 21.01
CA ALA A 460 -0.25 17.04 20.83
C ALA A 460 0.22 17.59 22.18
N ASP A 461 -0.69 17.77 23.13
CA ASP A 461 -0.43 18.23 24.49
C ASP A 461 0.42 17.23 25.27
N LEU A 462 0.07 15.94 25.20
CA LEU A 462 0.86 14.87 25.81
C LEU A 462 2.30 14.84 25.25
N ARG A 463 2.44 14.86 23.93
CA ARG A 463 3.77 14.85 23.29
C ARG A 463 4.61 16.09 23.62
N ALA A 464 3.97 17.22 23.84
CA ALA A 464 4.62 18.47 24.23
C ALA A 464 4.84 18.60 25.74
N GLY A 465 4.42 17.62 26.55
CA GLY A 465 4.52 17.66 28.01
C GLY A 465 3.60 18.71 28.64
N ARG A 466 2.56 19.19 27.94
CA ARG A 466 1.57 20.15 28.48
C ARG A 466 0.54 19.46 29.37
N ILE A 467 0.28 18.18 29.16
CA ILE A 467 -0.46 17.30 30.07
C ILE A 467 0.36 16.04 30.30
N ASP A 468 0.11 15.37 31.42
CA ASP A 468 0.68 14.06 31.72
C ASP A 468 -0.19 12.92 31.17
N ALA A 469 0.24 11.68 31.39
CA ALA A 469 -0.49 10.49 30.92
C ALA A 469 -1.91 10.41 31.53
N ALA A 470 -2.06 10.74 32.82
CA ALA A 470 -3.36 10.70 33.49
C ALA A 470 -4.35 11.72 32.89
N GLY A 471 -3.87 12.95 32.65
CA GLY A 471 -4.69 13.97 31.99
C GLY A 471 -5.04 13.63 30.53
N TYR A 472 -4.19 12.89 29.83
CA TYR A 472 -4.50 12.35 28.51
C TYR A 472 -5.57 11.27 28.60
N GLU A 473 -5.40 10.31 29.51
CA GLU A 473 -6.36 9.21 29.73
C GLU A 473 -7.76 9.74 30.10
N GLU A 474 -7.84 10.78 30.95
CA GLU A 474 -9.12 11.42 31.29
C GLU A 474 -9.83 11.98 30.06
N ARG A 475 -9.11 12.67 29.15
CA ARG A 475 -9.68 13.22 27.93
C ARG A 475 -10.15 12.12 26.97
N ILE A 476 -9.38 11.04 26.83
CA ILE A 476 -9.78 9.89 25.98
C ILE A 476 -10.99 9.16 26.60
N ALA A 477 -11.04 8.98 27.90
CA ALA A 477 -12.18 8.39 28.60
C ALA A 477 -13.46 9.20 28.38
N ALA A 478 -13.40 10.52 28.42
CA ALA A 478 -14.53 11.40 28.14
C ALA A 478 -15.04 11.23 26.70
N GLU A 479 -14.17 11.15 25.72
CA GLU A 479 -14.54 10.90 24.33
C GLU A 479 -15.20 9.52 24.14
N ILE A 480 -14.63 8.48 24.75
CA ILE A 480 -15.24 7.13 24.75
C ILE A 480 -16.63 7.16 25.36
N ALA A 481 -16.82 7.87 26.47
CA ALA A 481 -18.14 7.99 27.11
C ALA A 481 -19.16 8.69 26.21
N GLU A 482 -18.77 9.71 25.46
CA GLU A 482 -19.67 10.35 24.47
C GLU A 482 -20.03 9.39 23.33
N VAL A 483 -19.06 8.62 22.81
CA VAL A 483 -19.29 7.61 21.77
C VAL A 483 -20.27 6.53 22.23
N ILE A 484 -20.11 6.00 23.44
CA ILE A 484 -21.01 4.99 24.01
C ILE A 484 -22.43 5.56 24.20
N ALA A 485 -22.54 6.72 24.84
CA ALA A 485 -23.83 7.37 25.07
C ALA A 485 -24.59 7.67 23.77
N PHE A 486 -23.89 8.08 22.73
CA PHE A 486 -24.49 8.30 21.41
C PHE A 486 -25.00 6.99 20.81
N GLN A 487 -24.21 5.91 20.81
CA GLN A 487 -24.60 4.62 20.25
C GLN A 487 -25.82 4.02 20.99
N GLU A 488 -25.86 4.13 22.32
CA GLU A 488 -27.05 3.71 23.12
C GLU A 488 -28.29 4.49 22.71
N LYS A 489 -28.20 5.83 22.63
CA LYS A 489 -29.30 6.70 22.24
C LYS A 489 -29.79 6.40 20.81
N ALA A 490 -28.89 6.17 19.88
CA ALA A 490 -29.22 5.80 18.49
C ALA A 490 -29.89 4.42 18.43
N GLY A 491 -29.59 3.54 19.37
CA GLY A 491 -30.18 2.20 19.47
C GLY A 491 -29.39 1.13 18.75
N ILE A 492 -28.06 1.30 18.63
CA ILE A 492 -27.13 0.28 18.10
C ILE A 492 -27.09 -0.92 19.04
N ASP A 493 -27.12 -2.14 18.50
CA ASP A 493 -27.23 -3.37 19.29
C ASP A 493 -25.89 -3.83 19.86
N VAL A 494 -24.81 -3.75 19.09
CA VAL A 494 -23.43 -4.07 19.51
C VAL A 494 -22.54 -2.84 19.33
N LEU A 495 -22.00 -2.33 20.42
CA LEU A 495 -21.29 -1.06 20.46
C LEU A 495 -19.77 -1.24 20.23
N VAL A 496 -19.10 -0.13 19.96
CA VAL A 496 -17.64 -0.01 19.93
C VAL A 496 -17.20 1.15 20.82
N HIS A 497 -15.98 1.12 21.34
CA HIS A 497 -15.43 2.24 22.13
C HIS A 497 -15.02 3.46 21.29
N GLY A 498 -14.92 3.34 19.96
CA GLY A 498 -14.69 4.44 19.03
C GLY A 498 -13.23 4.74 18.72
N GLU A 499 -12.27 4.05 19.32
CA GLU A 499 -10.83 4.12 19.03
C GLU A 499 -10.21 5.52 19.19
N ALA A 500 -10.69 6.32 20.14
CA ALA A 500 -10.20 7.67 20.38
C ALA A 500 -8.71 7.70 20.74
N GLU A 501 -8.19 6.67 21.42
CA GLU A 501 -6.78 6.52 21.80
C GLU A 501 -5.84 6.24 20.61
N ARG A 502 -6.35 5.76 19.47
CA ARG A 502 -5.55 5.28 18.34
C ARG A 502 -5.30 6.38 17.32
N ASN A 503 -4.03 6.73 17.11
CA ASN A 503 -3.62 7.61 16.03
C ASN A 503 -3.69 6.90 14.65
N ASP A 504 -3.24 5.63 14.62
CA ASP A 504 -3.23 4.75 13.46
C ASP A 504 -3.48 3.31 13.94
N MET A 505 -4.14 2.47 13.11
CA MET A 505 -4.54 1.13 13.53
C MET A 505 -3.36 0.14 13.62
N VAL A 506 -2.22 0.40 12.99
CA VAL A 506 -1.02 -0.44 13.10
C VAL A 506 -0.03 0.18 14.09
N GLN A 507 0.22 1.48 14.01
CA GLN A 507 1.18 2.15 14.88
C GLN A 507 0.81 2.00 16.36
N TYR A 508 -0.47 2.07 16.72
CA TYR A 508 -0.94 1.92 18.10
C TYR A 508 -0.51 0.59 18.73
N PHE A 509 -0.65 -0.51 17.99
CA PHE A 509 -0.24 -1.85 18.46
C PHE A 509 1.28 -2.01 18.41
N ALA A 510 1.92 -1.54 17.35
CA ALA A 510 3.36 -1.63 17.18
C ALA A 510 4.14 -0.94 18.31
N GLU A 511 3.64 0.20 18.82
CA GLU A 511 4.27 0.93 19.94
C GLU A 511 4.19 0.17 21.28
N GLN A 512 3.34 -0.86 21.38
CA GLN A 512 3.12 -1.65 22.60
C GLN A 512 3.68 -3.09 22.49
N LEU A 513 4.16 -3.49 21.33
CA LEU A 513 4.77 -4.79 21.11
C LEU A 513 6.29 -4.69 21.10
N THR A 514 6.97 -5.66 21.73
CA THR A 514 8.41 -5.81 21.58
C THR A 514 8.75 -6.21 20.15
N GLY A 515 9.93 -5.84 19.68
CA GLY A 515 10.37 -6.15 18.30
C GLY A 515 9.99 -5.12 17.28
N TYR A 516 9.04 -4.23 17.57
CA TYR A 516 8.73 -3.05 16.77
C TYR A 516 9.54 -1.82 17.21
N LEU A 517 9.79 -0.95 16.25
CA LEU A 517 10.45 0.34 16.44
C LEU A 517 9.64 1.43 15.75
N ALA A 518 9.64 2.62 16.31
CA ALA A 518 9.04 3.80 15.70
C ALA A 518 10.14 4.77 15.24
N THR A 519 10.08 5.19 13.97
CA THR A 519 10.91 6.28 13.45
C THR A 519 10.30 7.63 13.77
N GLN A 520 11.07 8.72 13.74
CA GLN A 520 10.55 10.09 13.85
C GLN A 520 10.30 10.72 12.48
N HIS A 521 11.17 10.42 11.52
CA HIS A 521 11.18 11.01 10.18
C HIS A 521 11.02 10.00 9.05
N GLY A 522 10.71 8.74 9.37
CA GLY A 522 10.54 7.64 8.43
C GLY A 522 9.29 7.75 7.54
N TRP A 523 9.04 8.93 6.97
CA TRP A 523 7.86 9.23 6.16
C TRP A 523 8.01 8.69 4.75
N VAL A 524 6.97 8.00 4.26
CA VAL A 524 6.81 7.60 2.86
C VAL A 524 5.48 8.12 2.31
N GLN A 525 5.46 8.42 1.02
CA GLN A 525 4.25 8.88 0.35
C GLN A 525 3.28 7.71 0.13
N SER A 526 2.03 7.89 0.56
CA SER A 526 0.95 6.98 0.24
C SER A 526 0.20 7.47 -1.02
N TYR A 527 -0.22 8.73 -1.03
CA TYR A 527 -0.76 9.41 -2.22
C TYR A 527 -0.78 10.92 -1.99
N GLY A 528 -0.55 11.70 -3.04
CA GLY A 528 -0.64 13.16 -2.99
C GLY A 528 0.09 13.74 -1.79
N THR A 529 -0.65 14.39 -0.88
CA THR A 529 -0.11 14.96 0.37
C THR A 529 -0.22 14.03 1.59
N ARG A 530 -0.77 12.83 1.41
CA ARG A 530 -0.81 11.84 2.49
C ARG A 530 0.50 11.08 2.56
N TYR A 531 1.20 11.27 3.66
CA TYR A 531 2.39 10.53 4.04
C TYR A 531 2.08 9.67 5.26
N VAL A 532 2.59 8.46 5.27
CA VAL A 532 2.53 7.53 6.39
C VAL A 532 3.93 7.31 6.95
N ARG A 533 4.00 6.87 8.17
CA ARG A 533 5.24 6.52 8.87
C ARG A 533 5.07 5.09 9.39
N PRO A 534 5.30 4.10 8.52
CA PRO A 534 5.13 2.71 8.90
C PRO A 534 6.03 2.36 10.08
N PRO A 535 5.52 1.60 11.06
CA PRO A 535 6.38 1.02 12.09
C PRO A 535 7.42 0.09 11.46
N VAL A 536 8.54 -0.07 12.15
CA VAL A 536 9.61 -0.96 11.74
C VAL A 536 9.58 -2.23 12.57
N LEU A 537 9.23 -3.35 11.98
CA LEU A 537 9.29 -4.67 12.60
C LEU A 537 10.71 -5.21 12.45
N ALA A 538 11.54 -4.99 13.48
CA ALA A 538 12.98 -5.24 13.44
C ALA A 538 13.41 -6.53 14.14
N GLY A 539 12.54 -7.13 14.95
CA GLY A 539 12.91 -8.27 15.80
C GLY A 539 11.81 -9.30 16.01
N ASP A 540 12.06 -10.25 16.89
CA ASP A 540 11.07 -11.23 17.34
C ASP A 540 9.98 -10.53 18.18
N ILE A 541 8.72 -10.91 17.98
CA ILE A 541 7.57 -10.20 18.50
C ILE A 541 7.02 -10.85 19.76
N SER A 542 6.84 -10.06 20.82
CA SER A 542 6.10 -10.44 22.03
C SER A 542 5.27 -9.29 22.57
N ARG A 543 4.24 -9.62 23.34
CA ARG A 543 3.35 -8.67 24.01
C ARG A 543 3.70 -8.59 25.49
N PRO A 544 4.29 -7.48 25.97
CA PRO A 544 4.68 -7.35 27.37
C PRO A 544 3.51 -7.07 28.32
N ALA A 545 2.41 -6.47 27.83
CA ALA A 545 1.24 -6.10 28.64
C ALA A 545 -0.03 -6.01 27.79
N PRO A 546 -1.24 -6.02 28.40
CA PRO A 546 -2.50 -5.75 27.72
C PRO A 546 -2.48 -4.39 27.00
N MET A 547 -3.05 -4.34 25.78
CA MET A 547 -3.00 -3.16 24.92
C MET A 547 -4.35 -2.42 24.85
N THR A 548 -5.46 -3.18 24.78
CA THR A 548 -6.81 -2.65 24.54
C THR A 548 -7.81 -3.01 25.65
N VAL A 549 -7.46 -3.97 26.50
CA VAL A 549 -8.36 -4.51 27.55
C VAL A 549 -8.89 -3.41 28.45
N GLY A 550 -8.05 -2.49 28.90
CA GLY A 550 -8.46 -1.38 29.79
C GLY A 550 -9.53 -0.48 29.17
N TRP A 551 -9.36 -0.09 27.92
CA TRP A 551 -10.32 0.76 27.20
C TRP A 551 -11.62 0.03 26.88
N THR A 552 -11.53 -1.23 26.49
CA THR A 552 -12.71 -2.08 26.24
C THR A 552 -13.51 -2.28 27.53
N THR A 553 -12.85 -2.59 28.64
CA THR A 553 -13.48 -2.75 29.96
C THR A 553 -14.12 -1.46 30.46
N TYR A 554 -13.44 -0.33 30.28
CA TYR A 554 -13.98 0.98 30.61
C TYR A 554 -15.27 1.25 29.79
N ALA A 555 -15.22 1.07 28.48
CA ALA A 555 -16.39 1.26 27.61
C ALA A 555 -17.56 0.34 28.02
N GLN A 556 -17.25 -0.95 28.32
CA GLN A 556 -18.28 -1.91 28.79
C GLN A 556 -18.91 -1.50 30.14
N SER A 557 -18.16 -0.81 30.99
CA SER A 557 -18.70 -0.32 32.29
C SER A 557 -19.74 0.79 32.15
N LEU A 558 -19.86 1.40 30.96
CA LEU A 558 -20.79 2.49 30.67
C LEU A 558 -22.11 2.01 30.07
N THR A 559 -22.24 0.72 29.75
CA THR A 559 -23.42 0.17 29.03
C THR A 559 -23.68 -1.29 29.39
N GLU A 560 -24.97 -1.68 29.35
CA GLU A 560 -25.41 -3.09 29.44
C GLU A 560 -25.30 -3.84 28.10
N ARG A 561 -25.15 -3.13 26.97
CA ARG A 561 -25.03 -3.72 25.64
C ARG A 561 -23.61 -4.26 25.41
N PRO A 562 -23.44 -5.30 24.57
CA PRO A 562 -22.11 -5.79 24.24
C PRO A 562 -21.25 -4.69 23.61
N VAL A 563 -20.02 -4.52 24.09
CA VAL A 563 -18.99 -3.69 23.47
C VAL A 563 -17.94 -4.59 22.82
N LYS A 564 -17.61 -4.34 21.54
CA LYS A 564 -16.59 -5.10 20.84
C LYS A 564 -15.18 -4.76 21.34
N GLY A 565 -14.37 -5.78 21.61
CA GLY A 565 -12.92 -5.66 21.65
C GLY A 565 -12.38 -5.53 20.23
N MET A 566 -11.51 -4.55 19.98
CA MET A 566 -11.08 -4.17 18.63
C MET A 566 -9.58 -4.35 18.46
N LEU A 567 -9.15 -5.16 17.50
CA LEU A 567 -7.75 -5.45 17.19
C LEU A 567 -7.47 -5.29 15.70
N THR A 568 -6.23 -5.00 15.36
CA THR A 568 -5.71 -5.13 14.00
C THR A 568 -5.08 -6.52 13.85
N GLY A 569 -5.42 -7.21 12.77
CA GLY A 569 -4.96 -8.57 12.54
C GLY A 569 -3.49 -8.67 12.10
N PRO A 570 -2.91 -9.87 12.19
CA PRO A 570 -1.48 -10.09 11.96
C PRO A 570 -1.03 -9.76 10.52
N VAL A 571 -1.85 -10.03 9.51
CA VAL A 571 -1.51 -9.72 8.12
C VAL A 571 -1.44 -8.21 7.90
N THR A 572 -2.42 -7.48 8.40
CA THR A 572 -2.45 -6.01 8.31
C THR A 572 -1.31 -5.36 9.11
N MET A 573 -0.95 -5.95 10.27
CA MET A 573 0.23 -5.49 11.04
C MET A 573 1.51 -5.60 10.22
N LEU A 574 1.68 -6.65 9.43
CA LEU A 574 2.83 -6.79 8.53
C LEU A 574 2.72 -5.85 7.32
N ALA A 575 1.58 -5.86 6.65
CA ALA A 575 1.37 -5.14 5.39
C ALA A 575 1.64 -3.63 5.49
N TRP A 576 1.33 -3.03 6.63
CA TRP A 576 1.50 -1.59 6.86
C TRP A 576 2.71 -1.25 7.76
N SER A 577 3.66 -2.18 7.82
CA SER A 577 4.96 -2.02 8.49
C SER A 577 6.11 -2.23 7.51
N PHE A 578 7.29 -1.73 7.85
CA PHE A 578 8.52 -2.21 7.24
C PHE A 578 8.95 -3.48 7.98
N VAL A 579 8.73 -4.63 7.33
CA VAL A 579 8.96 -5.94 7.94
C VAL A 579 10.42 -6.35 7.83
N ARG A 580 10.91 -7.12 8.81
CA ARG A 580 12.21 -7.79 8.77
C ARG A 580 12.30 -8.75 7.59
N ASP A 581 13.49 -8.90 7.03
CA ASP A 581 13.79 -9.71 5.85
C ASP A 581 14.74 -10.90 6.13
N ASP A 582 15.02 -11.15 7.43
CA ASP A 582 15.93 -12.21 7.88
C ASP A 582 15.21 -13.53 8.22
N GLN A 583 13.88 -13.58 8.04
CA GLN A 583 13.06 -14.79 8.16
C GLN A 583 11.82 -14.70 7.25
N PRO A 584 11.17 -15.84 6.92
CA PRO A 584 9.95 -15.85 6.11
C PRO A 584 8.81 -15.05 6.74
N LEU A 585 7.99 -14.39 5.90
CA LEU A 585 6.84 -13.59 6.35
C LEU A 585 5.85 -14.41 7.20
N GLY A 586 5.59 -15.67 6.83
CA GLY A 586 4.69 -16.55 7.58
C GLY A 586 5.18 -16.83 9.02
N GLU A 587 6.50 -16.90 9.25
CA GLU A 587 7.06 -17.04 10.60
C GLU A 587 6.87 -15.75 11.41
N THR A 588 7.09 -14.60 10.77
CA THR A 588 6.86 -13.29 11.39
C THR A 588 5.38 -13.09 11.70
N ALA A 589 4.49 -13.48 10.78
CA ALA A 589 3.04 -13.46 11.00
C ALA A 589 2.61 -14.33 12.18
N ALA A 590 3.20 -15.50 12.34
CA ALA A 590 2.92 -16.40 13.48
C ALA A 590 3.33 -15.75 14.82
N GLN A 591 4.46 -15.04 14.87
CA GLN A 591 4.89 -14.32 16.09
C GLN A 591 3.91 -13.20 16.44
N VAL A 592 3.49 -12.39 15.47
CA VAL A 592 2.48 -11.34 15.67
C VAL A 592 1.14 -11.95 16.10
N ALA A 593 0.71 -13.03 15.44
CA ALA A 593 -0.51 -13.76 15.76
C ALA A 593 -0.52 -14.25 17.21
N LEU A 594 0.58 -14.82 17.70
CA LEU A 594 0.72 -15.26 19.10
C LEU A 594 0.66 -14.12 20.10
N ALA A 595 1.25 -12.97 19.78
CA ALA A 595 1.15 -11.77 20.62
C ALA A 595 -0.29 -11.22 20.68
N LEU A 596 -1.00 -11.20 19.55
CA LEU A 596 -2.41 -10.81 19.49
C LEU A 596 -3.35 -11.83 20.12
N ARG A 597 -3.00 -13.12 20.05
CA ARG A 597 -3.74 -14.20 20.75
C ARG A 597 -3.80 -13.96 22.27
N ASP A 598 -2.71 -13.47 22.86
CA ASP A 598 -2.69 -13.12 24.28
C ASP A 598 -3.64 -11.96 24.58
N GLU A 599 -3.75 -10.96 23.69
CA GLU A 599 -4.72 -9.87 23.83
C GLU A 599 -6.16 -10.37 23.71
N VAL A 600 -6.42 -11.26 22.74
CA VAL A 600 -7.74 -11.88 22.57
C VAL A 600 -8.15 -12.68 23.81
N ALA A 601 -7.23 -13.45 24.40
CA ALA A 601 -7.48 -14.21 25.60
C ALA A 601 -7.78 -13.32 26.82
N ASP A 602 -7.02 -12.21 26.98
CA ASP A 602 -7.26 -11.25 28.07
C ASP A 602 -8.58 -10.49 27.89
N LEU A 603 -8.99 -10.13 26.68
CA LEU A 603 -10.29 -9.55 26.39
C LEU A 603 -11.42 -10.52 26.75
N GLU A 604 -11.30 -11.79 26.38
CA GLU A 604 -12.28 -12.80 26.75
C GLU A 604 -12.35 -13.00 28.27
N ALA A 605 -11.19 -13.08 28.94
CA ALA A 605 -11.09 -13.21 30.39
C ALA A 605 -11.70 -12.00 31.12
N ALA A 606 -11.63 -10.81 30.53
CA ALA A 606 -12.27 -9.59 31.02
C ALA A 606 -13.82 -9.56 30.78
N GLY A 607 -14.37 -10.59 30.14
CA GLY A 607 -15.82 -10.74 29.89
C GLY A 607 -16.29 -10.25 28.52
N THR A 608 -15.42 -9.78 27.66
CA THR A 608 -15.76 -9.36 26.29
C THR A 608 -16.40 -10.52 25.53
N SER A 609 -17.59 -10.29 24.99
CA SER A 609 -18.38 -11.32 24.30
C SER A 609 -18.24 -11.29 22.77
N VAL A 610 -17.77 -10.17 22.23
CA VAL A 610 -17.52 -9.97 20.79
C VAL A 610 -16.14 -9.37 20.62
N ILE A 611 -15.28 -10.03 19.85
CA ILE A 611 -13.92 -9.56 19.58
C ILE A 611 -13.72 -9.47 18.06
N GLN A 612 -13.36 -8.29 17.59
CA GLN A 612 -13.13 -8.03 16.17
C GLN A 612 -11.62 -7.93 15.91
N VAL A 613 -11.14 -8.68 14.92
CA VAL A 613 -9.76 -8.69 14.44
C VAL A 613 -9.80 -8.32 12.96
N ASP A 614 -9.38 -7.11 12.62
CA ASP A 614 -9.54 -6.55 11.29
C ASP A 614 -8.37 -6.90 10.37
N GLU A 615 -8.68 -7.39 9.17
CA GLU A 615 -7.70 -7.73 8.12
C GLU A 615 -7.96 -6.99 6.80
N PRO A 616 -8.01 -5.65 6.80
CA PRO A 616 -8.24 -4.89 5.57
C PRO A 616 -7.16 -5.11 4.52
N ALA A 617 -5.94 -5.48 4.93
CA ALA A 617 -4.81 -5.66 4.01
C ALA A 617 -4.70 -7.07 3.42
N LEU A 618 -5.53 -8.03 3.80
CA LEU A 618 -5.43 -9.41 3.31
C LEU A 618 -5.45 -9.48 1.78
N ARG A 619 -6.38 -8.79 1.13
CA ARG A 619 -6.46 -8.70 -0.33
C ARG A 619 -5.39 -7.79 -0.92
N GLU A 620 -5.10 -6.70 -0.24
CA GLU A 620 -4.18 -5.66 -0.73
C GLU A 620 -2.74 -6.14 -0.92
N THR A 621 -2.34 -7.19 -0.23
CA THR A 621 -0.99 -7.77 -0.27
C THR A 621 -0.93 -9.14 -0.93
N LEU A 622 -1.96 -9.48 -1.72
CA LEU A 622 -1.90 -10.64 -2.59
C LEU A 622 -0.69 -10.55 -3.52
N PRO A 623 0.07 -11.63 -3.69
CA PRO A 623 1.14 -11.69 -4.67
C PRO A 623 0.66 -11.32 -6.08
N LEU A 624 1.52 -10.64 -6.82
CA LEU A 624 1.21 -10.15 -8.17
C LEU A 624 0.93 -11.30 -9.15
N ARG A 625 1.50 -12.49 -8.89
CA ARG A 625 1.26 -13.70 -9.68
C ARG A 625 0.30 -14.65 -9.00
N ALA A 626 -0.64 -15.16 -9.77
CA ALA A 626 -1.64 -16.12 -9.27
C ALA A 626 -1.00 -17.40 -8.69
N ALA A 627 0.12 -17.86 -9.25
CA ALA A 627 0.83 -19.04 -8.78
C ALA A 627 1.36 -18.91 -7.35
N ASP A 628 1.63 -17.70 -6.86
CA ASP A 628 2.19 -17.44 -5.53
C ASP A 628 1.10 -17.17 -4.47
N ARG A 629 -0.15 -16.90 -4.90
CA ARG A 629 -1.28 -16.60 -4.00
C ARG A 629 -1.64 -17.73 -3.04
N PRO A 630 -1.65 -19.01 -3.43
CA PRO A 630 -1.99 -20.09 -2.48
C PRO A 630 -1.06 -20.14 -1.26
N ALA A 631 0.25 -20.01 -1.47
CA ALA A 631 1.22 -20.02 -0.37
C ALA A 631 1.05 -18.80 0.56
N TYR A 632 0.76 -17.65 0.00
CA TYR A 632 0.44 -16.44 0.76
C TYR A 632 -0.84 -16.63 1.60
N LEU A 633 -1.94 -17.06 0.97
CA LEU A 633 -3.23 -17.23 1.62
C LEU A 633 -3.18 -18.29 2.73
N GLU A 634 -2.40 -19.35 2.55
CA GLU A 634 -2.20 -20.39 3.55
C GLU A 634 -1.66 -19.82 4.87
N TRP A 635 -0.51 -19.13 4.85
CA TRP A 635 0.03 -18.55 6.08
C TRP A 635 -0.78 -17.37 6.61
N ALA A 636 -1.40 -16.58 5.74
CA ALA A 636 -2.19 -15.41 6.11
C ALA A 636 -3.46 -15.82 6.87
N THR A 637 -4.27 -16.74 6.33
CA THR A 637 -5.47 -17.25 7.01
C THR A 637 -5.11 -18.04 8.27
N ARG A 638 -4.00 -18.81 8.24
CA ARG A 638 -3.49 -19.52 9.42
C ARG A 638 -3.10 -18.55 10.53
N ALA A 639 -2.46 -17.42 10.24
CA ALA A 639 -2.09 -16.42 11.23
C ALA A 639 -3.32 -15.80 11.90
N PHE A 640 -4.36 -15.47 11.13
CA PHE A 640 -5.63 -15.01 11.70
C PHE A 640 -6.27 -16.06 12.62
N ARG A 641 -6.37 -17.33 12.17
CA ARG A 641 -6.91 -18.41 12.99
C ARG A 641 -6.07 -18.67 14.25
N LEU A 642 -4.75 -18.53 14.17
CA LEU A 642 -3.87 -18.65 15.34
C LEU A 642 -4.16 -17.54 16.35
N THR A 643 -4.46 -16.32 15.91
CA THR A 643 -4.88 -15.22 16.77
C THR A 643 -6.19 -15.52 17.49
N THR A 644 -7.17 -16.09 16.80
CA THR A 644 -8.56 -16.21 17.26
C THR A 644 -8.96 -17.60 17.75
N GLY A 645 -8.16 -18.62 17.47
CA GLY A 645 -8.50 -20.03 17.70
C GLY A 645 -8.66 -20.44 19.17
N GLY A 646 -8.16 -19.63 20.12
CA GLY A 646 -8.16 -19.95 21.56
C GLY A 646 -9.42 -19.64 22.34
N VAL A 647 -10.38 -18.88 21.76
CA VAL A 647 -11.56 -18.42 22.49
C VAL A 647 -12.65 -19.49 22.59
N ALA A 648 -13.48 -19.36 23.63
CA ALA A 648 -14.64 -20.21 23.87
C ALA A 648 -15.66 -20.11 22.71
N PRO A 649 -16.46 -21.16 22.48
CA PRO A 649 -17.48 -21.15 21.43
C PRO A 649 -18.50 -19.99 21.52
N ALA A 650 -18.85 -19.57 22.74
CA ALA A 650 -19.78 -18.47 22.99
C ALA A 650 -19.19 -17.06 22.77
N THR A 651 -17.89 -16.93 22.60
CA THR A 651 -17.25 -15.67 22.22
C THR A 651 -17.25 -15.53 20.70
N GLN A 652 -17.89 -14.47 20.20
CA GLN A 652 -18.07 -14.23 18.76
C GLN A 652 -16.87 -13.48 18.21
N ILE A 653 -16.26 -14.02 17.15
CA ILE A 653 -15.15 -13.38 16.44
C ILE A 653 -15.68 -12.69 15.19
N HIS A 654 -15.44 -11.39 15.12
CA HIS A 654 -15.68 -10.57 13.94
C HIS A 654 -14.38 -10.31 13.19
N THR A 655 -14.49 -10.03 11.91
CA THR A 655 -13.45 -9.44 11.08
C THR A 655 -14.03 -8.38 10.17
N HIS A 656 -13.19 -7.48 9.68
CA HIS A 656 -13.56 -6.47 8.70
C HIS A 656 -12.54 -6.43 7.56
N MET A 657 -13.04 -6.32 6.34
CA MET A 657 -12.24 -6.08 5.15
C MET A 657 -12.79 -4.89 4.37
N CYS A 658 -11.89 -3.99 3.96
CA CYS A 658 -12.20 -2.92 3.03
C CYS A 658 -12.20 -3.44 1.58
N TYR A 659 -12.89 -2.73 0.68
CA TYR A 659 -13.04 -3.01 -0.75
C TYR A 659 -14.11 -4.06 -1.11
N ALA A 660 -14.65 -3.93 -2.35
CA ALA A 660 -15.85 -4.66 -2.80
C ALA A 660 -15.58 -5.84 -3.76
N GLU A 661 -14.34 -6.03 -4.23
CA GLU A 661 -14.03 -7.08 -5.22
C GLU A 661 -13.35 -8.28 -4.54
N PHE A 662 -14.15 -9.25 -4.09
CA PHE A 662 -13.67 -10.40 -3.33
C PHE A 662 -13.63 -11.73 -4.12
N GLY A 663 -14.06 -11.75 -5.39
CA GLY A 663 -14.19 -12.97 -6.19
C GLY A 663 -12.97 -13.90 -6.12
N ASP A 664 -11.77 -13.33 -6.08
CA ASP A 664 -10.51 -14.07 -6.04
C ASP A 664 -10.17 -14.68 -4.67
N ILE A 665 -10.79 -14.22 -3.57
CA ILE A 665 -10.40 -14.61 -2.19
C ILE A 665 -11.57 -15.07 -1.30
N VAL A 666 -12.77 -15.31 -1.86
CA VAL A 666 -13.93 -15.74 -1.06
C VAL A 666 -13.65 -17.02 -0.28
N GLN A 667 -12.91 -17.96 -0.85
CA GLN A 667 -12.49 -19.17 -0.13
C GLN A 667 -11.56 -18.83 1.04
N ALA A 668 -10.62 -17.90 0.86
CA ALA A 668 -9.73 -17.46 1.94
C ALA A 668 -10.51 -16.73 3.06
N ILE A 669 -11.56 -15.99 2.72
CA ILE A 669 -12.48 -15.39 3.69
C ILE A 669 -13.16 -16.47 4.52
N ASP A 670 -13.63 -17.55 3.91
CA ASP A 670 -14.20 -18.69 4.62
C ASP A 670 -13.15 -19.38 5.50
N ASP A 671 -11.92 -19.52 4.99
CA ASP A 671 -10.79 -20.14 5.69
C ASP A 671 -10.29 -19.32 6.91
N LEU A 672 -10.63 -18.04 7.06
CA LEU A 672 -10.36 -17.28 8.29
C LEU A 672 -11.10 -17.87 9.50
N ASP A 673 -12.23 -18.53 9.29
CA ASP A 673 -13.11 -19.08 10.34
C ASP A 673 -13.63 -18.02 11.34
N ALA A 674 -13.76 -16.76 10.90
CA ALA A 674 -14.44 -15.72 11.67
C ALA A 674 -15.97 -16.01 11.71
N ASP A 675 -16.63 -15.68 12.81
CA ASP A 675 -18.07 -15.91 12.95
C ASP A 675 -18.89 -14.90 12.14
N VAL A 676 -18.42 -13.65 12.08
CA VAL A 676 -19.04 -12.54 11.33
C VAL A 676 -17.98 -11.79 10.53
N ILE A 677 -18.29 -11.50 9.26
CA ILE A 677 -17.47 -10.62 8.43
C ILE A 677 -18.23 -9.34 8.07
N SER A 678 -17.60 -8.17 8.20
CA SER A 678 -18.08 -6.89 7.69
C SER A 678 -17.34 -6.51 6.41
N LEU A 679 -18.08 -6.02 5.41
CA LEU A 679 -17.55 -5.74 4.06
C LEU A 679 -18.12 -4.41 3.54
N GLU A 680 -17.40 -3.72 2.66
CA GLU A 680 -17.92 -2.58 1.93
C GLU A 680 -18.90 -3.07 0.84
N ALA A 681 -20.11 -2.52 0.79
CA ALA A 681 -21.16 -2.96 -0.13
C ALA A 681 -22.11 -1.84 -0.58
N ALA A 682 -22.12 -0.69 0.08
CA ALA A 682 -23.10 0.37 -0.20
C ALA A 682 -22.93 0.93 -1.62
N ARG A 683 -21.70 1.04 -2.10
CA ARG A 683 -21.39 1.60 -3.42
C ARG A 683 -21.62 0.61 -4.57
N SER A 684 -21.38 -0.68 -4.34
CA SER A 684 -21.59 -1.76 -5.29
C SER A 684 -23.01 -2.35 -5.24
N HIS A 685 -23.94 -1.70 -4.54
CA HIS A 685 -25.32 -2.19 -4.42
C HIS A 685 -25.40 -3.67 -4.02
N MET A 686 -24.70 -4.06 -2.95
CA MET A 686 -24.68 -5.41 -2.38
C MET A 686 -24.09 -6.53 -3.26
N GLU A 687 -23.32 -6.21 -4.29
CA GLU A 687 -22.67 -7.21 -5.18
C GLU A 687 -21.91 -8.27 -4.37
N VAL A 688 -21.13 -7.85 -3.37
CA VAL A 688 -20.37 -8.74 -2.47
C VAL A 688 -21.28 -9.72 -1.70
N ALA A 689 -22.51 -9.33 -1.35
CA ALA A 689 -23.46 -10.23 -0.70
C ALA A 689 -23.91 -11.36 -1.63
N HIS A 690 -24.11 -11.05 -2.91
CA HIS A 690 -24.43 -12.05 -3.94
C HIS A 690 -23.23 -12.96 -4.24
N GLU A 691 -21.99 -12.44 -4.25
CA GLU A 691 -20.78 -13.25 -4.38
C GLU A 691 -20.62 -14.25 -3.24
N LEU A 692 -20.79 -13.81 -1.98
CA LEU A 692 -20.78 -14.69 -0.82
C LEU A 692 -21.86 -15.79 -0.91
N ALA A 693 -23.07 -15.43 -1.33
CA ALA A 693 -24.16 -16.39 -1.50
C ALA A 693 -23.84 -17.40 -2.62
N ALA A 694 -23.30 -16.95 -3.76
CA ALA A 694 -22.92 -17.82 -4.87
C ALA A 694 -21.85 -18.85 -4.48
N HIS A 695 -20.92 -18.48 -3.58
CA HIS A 695 -19.94 -19.39 -2.99
C HIS A 695 -20.48 -20.28 -1.86
N GLY A 696 -21.73 -20.06 -1.43
CA GLY A 696 -22.31 -20.81 -0.31
C GLY A 696 -21.68 -20.46 1.05
N TYR A 697 -21.19 -19.22 1.23
CA TYR A 697 -20.58 -18.77 2.49
C TYR A 697 -21.51 -19.05 3.69
N PRO A 698 -21.07 -19.84 4.68
CA PRO A 698 -21.99 -20.39 5.68
C PRO A 698 -22.22 -19.50 6.89
N ARG A 699 -21.37 -18.48 7.11
CA ARG A 699 -21.33 -17.67 8.33
C ARG A 699 -22.11 -16.37 8.20
N GLU A 700 -22.08 -15.56 9.25
CA GLU A 700 -22.77 -14.28 9.28
C GLU A 700 -21.95 -13.21 8.52
N ALA A 701 -22.65 -12.29 7.86
CA ALA A 701 -22.05 -11.20 7.11
C ALA A 701 -22.77 -9.87 7.31
N GLY A 702 -22.01 -8.79 7.40
CA GLY A 702 -22.47 -7.40 7.45
C GLY A 702 -22.02 -6.62 6.23
N PRO A 703 -22.70 -6.75 5.08
CA PRO A 703 -22.46 -5.85 3.96
C PRO A 703 -22.92 -4.44 4.34
N GLY A 704 -22.06 -3.44 4.15
CA GLY A 704 -22.31 -2.07 4.57
C GLY A 704 -23.48 -1.42 3.83
N VAL A 705 -24.24 -0.59 4.54
CA VAL A 705 -25.38 0.17 4.00
C VAL A 705 -25.15 1.68 4.04
N TYR A 706 -23.97 2.11 4.41
CA TYR A 706 -23.54 3.51 4.48
C TYR A 706 -22.14 3.68 3.94
N ASP A 707 -22.02 4.33 2.76
CA ASP A 707 -20.73 4.70 2.16
C ASP A 707 -20.09 5.84 2.96
N ILE A 708 -19.06 5.51 3.72
CA ILE A 708 -18.33 6.47 4.56
C ILE A 708 -17.39 7.37 3.75
N HIS A 709 -17.13 7.08 2.49
CA HIS A 709 -16.27 7.87 1.63
C HIS A 709 -17.00 9.10 1.05
N SER A 710 -18.34 9.07 1.08
CA SER A 710 -19.20 10.20 0.70
C SER A 710 -19.55 11.04 1.93
N PRO A 711 -19.51 12.39 1.86
CA PRO A 711 -20.02 13.26 2.93
C PRO A 711 -21.56 13.29 3.01
N ARG A 712 -22.25 12.64 2.07
CA ARG A 712 -23.71 12.58 2.01
C ARG A 712 -24.25 11.70 3.14
N VAL A 713 -25.32 12.16 3.78
CA VAL A 713 -26.10 11.35 4.74
C VAL A 713 -27.11 10.52 3.97
N PRO A 714 -27.03 9.18 3.95
CA PRO A 714 -28.04 8.35 3.28
C PRO A 714 -29.36 8.41 4.04
N GLY A 715 -30.48 8.36 3.31
CA GLY A 715 -31.81 8.28 3.92
C GLY A 715 -32.08 6.89 4.51
N ALA A 716 -32.96 6.83 5.53
CA ALA A 716 -33.33 5.54 6.14
C ALA A 716 -33.95 4.56 5.13
N GLU A 717 -34.76 5.04 4.18
CA GLU A 717 -35.35 4.17 3.14
C GLU A 717 -34.34 3.69 2.13
N GLU A 718 -33.34 4.49 1.81
CA GLU A 718 -32.20 4.09 0.97
C GLU A 718 -31.41 2.94 1.62
N ALA A 719 -31.05 3.09 2.89
CA ALA A 719 -30.40 2.03 3.64
C ALA A 719 -31.30 0.78 3.79
N ALA A 720 -32.62 0.96 3.96
CA ALA A 720 -33.58 -0.14 4.01
C ALA A 720 -33.71 -0.87 2.66
N ALA A 721 -33.58 -0.17 1.54
CA ALA A 721 -33.55 -0.77 0.21
C ALA A 721 -32.32 -1.67 0.03
N LEU A 722 -31.12 -1.19 0.41
CA LEU A 722 -29.90 -2.01 0.40
C LEU A 722 -30.02 -3.25 1.31
N LEU A 723 -30.62 -3.11 2.50
CA LEU A 723 -30.86 -4.25 3.38
C LEU A 723 -31.79 -5.30 2.76
N ARG A 724 -32.85 -4.89 2.04
CA ARG A 724 -33.75 -5.82 1.34
C ARG A 724 -33.03 -6.54 0.20
N GLU A 725 -32.12 -5.86 -0.48
CA GLU A 725 -31.25 -6.45 -1.50
C GLU A 725 -30.29 -7.47 -0.87
N GLY A 726 -29.65 -7.12 0.25
CA GLY A 726 -28.82 -8.07 1.00
C GLY A 726 -29.59 -9.29 1.48
N LEU A 727 -30.86 -9.13 1.89
CA LEU A 727 -31.75 -10.24 2.28
C LEU A 727 -32.12 -11.17 1.11
N ALA A 728 -32.03 -10.73 -0.12
CA ALA A 728 -32.20 -11.60 -1.29
C ALA A 728 -31.04 -12.61 -1.44
N ALA A 729 -29.87 -12.27 -0.90
CA ALA A 729 -28.68 -13.10 -0.96
C ALA A 729 -28.37 -13.84 0.36
N ILE A 730 -28.57 -13.18 1.51
CA ILE A 730 -28.19 -13.68 2.83
C ILE A 730 -29.42 -13.78 3.74
N PRO A 731 -29.69 -14.94 4.37
CA PRO A 731 -30.81 -15.10 5.31
C PRO A 731 -30.75 -14.11 6.48
N ALA A 732 -31.92 -13.66 6.96
CA ALA A 732 -32.04 -12.65 8.01
C ALA A 732 -31.28 -12.98 9.31
N GLU A 733 -31.18 -14.27 9.64
CA GLU A 733 -30.47 -14.78 10.83
C GLU A 733 -28.96 -14.65 10.72
N ARG A 734 -28.43 -14.36 9.52
CA ARG A 734 -27.00 -14.22 9.25
C ARG A 734 -26.61 -12.84 8.74
N LEU A 735 -27.55 -11.93 8.55
CA LEU A 735 -27.32 -10.60 8.02
C LEU A 735 -27.16 -9.57 9.14
N TRP A 736 -26.04 -8.86 9.16
CA TRP A 736 -25.75 -7.73 10.05
C TRP A 736 -25.96 -6.39 9.34
N VAL A 737 -26.12 -5.32 10.12
CA VAL A 737 -26.34 -3.96 9.61
C VAL A 737 -25.24 -3.05 10.15
N ASN A 738 -24.37 -2.58 9.27
CA ASN A 738 -23.23 -1.74 9.60
C ASN A 738 -22.90 -0.74 8.48
N PRO A 739 -22.10 0.32 8.76
CA PRO A 739 -21.48 1.14 7.70
C PRO A 739 -20.42 0.34 6.94
N ASP A 740 -20.01 0.84 5.77
CA ASP A 740 -18.98 0.21 4.94
C ASP A 740 -17.62 0.07 5.66
N CYS A 741 -17.20 1.10 6.40
CA CYS A 741 -15.91 1.12 7.10
C CYS A 741 -15.97 2.00 8.35
N GLY A 742 -14.82 2.19 9.01
CA GLY A 742 -14.69 3.06 10.18
C GLY A 742 -14.95 4.53 9.90
N LEU A 743 -15.46 5.26 10.88
CA LEU A 743 -15.99 6.62 10.75
C LEU A 743 -14.96 7.73 11.03
N LYS A 744 -13.70 7.37 11.22
CA LYS A 744 -12.60 8.26 11.64
C LYS A 744 -12.46 9.54 10.80
N THR A 745 -12.74 9.45 9.51
CA THR A 745 -12.59 10.56 8.56
C THR A 745 -13.82 11.44 8.41
N ARG A 746 -14.93 11.07 9.06
CA ARG A 746 -16.19 11.81 9.02
C ARG A 746 -16.27 12.87 10.12
N GLY A 747 -17.24 13.79 9.99
CA GLY A 747 -17.63 14.71 11.05
C GLY A 747 -18.74 14.14 11.91
N TRP A 748 -18.87 14.58 13.16
CA TRP A 748 -19.91 14.14 14.07
C TRP A 748 -21.35 14.41 13.57
N PRO A 749 -21.68 15.58 12.96
CA PRO A 749 -23.03 15.84 12.49
C PRO A 749 -23.52 14.79 11.48
N GLU A 750 -22.72 14.51 10.46
CA GLU A 750 -23.08 13.53 9.43
C GLU A 750 -23.05 12.08 9.97
N THR A 751 -22.10 11.76 10.85
CA THR A 751 -22.02 10.44 11.50
C THR A 751 -23.27 10.16 12.31
N ARG A 752 -23.72 11.12 13.14
CA ARG A 752 -24.94 10.97 13.96
C ARG A 752 -26.18 10.70 13.09
N ALA A 753 -26.40 11.54 12.08
CA ALA A 753 -27.55 11.41 11.20
C ALA A 753 -27.54 10.08 10.39
N SER A 754 -26.37 9.68 9.88
CA SER A 754 -26.24 8.44 9.10
C SER A 754 -26.48 7.19 9.95
N LEU A 755 -25.93 7.13 11.17
CA LEU A 755 -26.13 6.00 12.07
C LEU A 755 -27.59 5.93 12.62
N GLU A 756 -28.22 7.07 12.88
CA GLU A 756 -29.65 7.11 13.25
C GLU A 756 -30.53 6.58 12.11
N ASN A 757 -30.23 6.95 10.85
CA ASN A 757 -30.93 6.43 9.66
C ASN A 757 -30.66 4.93 9.44
N LEU A 758 -29.44 4.46 9.65
CA LEU A 758 -29.08 3.04 9.60
C LEU A 758 -29.91 2.20 10.59
N VAL A 759 -30.02 2.66 11.85
CA VAL A 759 -30.80 1.97 12.87
C VAL A 759 -32.31 2.03 12.54
N ALA A 760 -32.79 3.15 12.00
CA ALA A 760 -34.18 3.27 11.55
C ALA A 760 -34.48 2.31 10.40
N ALA A 761 -33.57 2.15 9.44
CA ALA A 761 -33.67 1.19 8.35
C ALA A 761 -33.76 -0.25 8.87
N ALA A 762 -32.86 -0.64 9.79
CA ALA A 762 -32.88 -1.95 10.42
C ALA A 762 -34.19 -2.24 11.12
N ARG A 763 -34.75 -1.28 11.88
CA ARG A 763 -36.06 -1.41 12.56
C ARG A 763 -37.19 -1.58 11.55
N THR A 764 -37.22 -0.81 10.47
CA THR A 764 -38.20 -0.91 9.41
C THR A 764 -38.24 -2.30 8.77
N VAL A 765 -37.05 -2.80 8.44
CA VAL A 765 -36.92 -4.11 7.79
C VAL A 765 -37.27 -5.25 8.77
N ARG A 766 -36.81 -5.18 10.03
CA ARG A 766 -37.20 -6.13 11.10
C ARG A 766 -38.74 -6.22 11.23
N ALA A 767 -39.43 -5.07 11.34
CA ALA A 767 -40.88 -5.03 11.46
C ALA A 767 -41.64 -5.66 10.27
N ALA A 768 -41.05 -5.55 9.07
CA ALA A 768 -41.59 -6.21 7.88
C ALA A 768 -41.38 -7.73 7.89
N LEU A 769 -40.28 -8.22 8.44
CA LEU A 769 -39.99 -9.64 8.61
C LEU A 769 -40.91 -10.28 9.68
N ASP A 770 -41.14 -9.57 10.77
CA ASP A 770 -42.07 -10.06 11.85
C ASP A 770 -43.53 -10.13 11.38
N ALA A 771 -43.92 -9.37 10.35
CA ALA A 771 -45.27 -9.33 9.79
C ALA A 771 -45.48 -10.35 8.64
N SER A 772 -44.43 -10.96 8.11
CA SER A 772 -44.48 -11.97 7.03
C SER A 772 -44.46 -13.38 7.56
#